data_2538d69e35624d8ad000491fcfd1478d
#
_entry.id   2538d69e35624d8ad000491fcfd1478d
#
_cell.length_a   1.000
_cell.length_b   1.000
_cell.length_c   1.000
_cell.angle_alpha   90.00
_cell.angle_beta   90.00
_cell.angle_gamma   90.00
#
_symmetry.space_group_name_H-M   'P 1'
#
loop_
_entity.id
_entity.type
_entity.pdbx_description
1 polymer ?
#
loop_
_entity_poly.entity_id
_entity_poly.type
_entity_poly.pdbx_seq_one_letter_code
_entity_poly.pdbx_strand_id
1 'polypeptide(L)'
;MKKGGIITGIILVSSMAMMSQNVDKVNKYLDKGETFLSDRLQMHWNTHATQQYMHGEAYSHCGGDSAAYPTLQINGARSHVTRYKRPNLDSVPARQEDNRGMWLRNNSLPGNPYEWAPLQSTGNIVGSINREITGIALDAARLYDKACKAGKVTERDKGYARMAHNVLTTYMQGVLHTNMPVDLDHGHMQTLYGLQTQEVIHEETVPYLTEIYRILRERGEIRDAAEQTDIENGFRHWADIIEANGVPHNNWDLMQARFIFNIAQILKSDSAYADKKGREHYLAVVETENSIRQWSLKGITDYGYDKDNGIWCECPGYSQVVLGDLAEFVRLYREELGKDLTDQLPIIKKAAYANVEYLYPDSMTIGFGDTHPSRIKPEIYGKLGIDMSTLHPSRTFSAPKTSWLVQRTGMQPLKSLAFALNASDGNHMHANGISMELYARGQRLAPDAGIGYSLYSGDDYKEWYSQFPAHNTVCVNGISAYPVMKSNHPFRIIENTETELGKDGAVQYSIVSMTEPETFADQQRLVAMISAKEDNGKGYFVDIFRSRQPDGGDKQFHDYFYHNMGQSMSCDDTQGNSIAMEPTQELAFAGAHLGAYSYLFDKYCAKTSEDAVMTYMLTPVNQNYLKSIGEENRGPITMKQYVKGENDRILFRCKAPTTEGLSRMKNMPYNIKETPTLTYVARQQGEAWQRPFVNVFVPDGAGIENDVVKVEFPEVKNVGKEEVSSAAVLVTHADGNRDLIVSTDRKDAKVRVLGRTFTGLFNAVRM
;
A
#
# COMPACT_ATOMS: atom_id res chain seq x y z
N MET A 1 1.33 -42.83 1.04
CA MET A 1 -0.06 -42.61 1.42
C MET A 1 -0.19 -42.58 2.95
N LYS A 2 0.00 -41.40 3.62
CA LYS A 2 -0.33 -41.11 5.04
C LYS A 2 0.07 -39.70 5.44
N LYS A 3 -0.13 -38.68 4.57
CA LYS A 3 0.02 -37.27 4.94
C LYS A 3 -1.20 -36.38 4.60
N GLY A 4 -2.27 -36.97 4.05
CA GLY A 4 -3.48 -36.20 3.71
C GLY A 4 -4.54 -36.09 4.83
N GLY A 5 -4.39 -36.87 5.91
CA GLY A 5 -5.44 -36.93 6.96
C GLY A 5 -5.31 -35.87 8.07
N ILE A 6 -4.13 -35.26 8.26
CA ILE A 6 -3.89 -34.32 9.38
C ILE A 6 -4.28 -32.90 9.03
N ILE A 7 -4.10 -32.46 7.78
CA ILE A 7 -4.47 -31.11 7.34
C ILE A 7 -5.98 -30.93 7.27
N THR A 8 -6.70 -31.95 6.80
CA THR A 8 -8.17 -31.92 6.76
C THR A 8 -8.79 -31.93 8.17
N GLY A 9 -8.14 -32.58 9.13
CA GLY A 9 -8.59 -32.63 10.53
C GLY A 9 -8.43 -31.25 11.23
N ILE A 10 -7.36 -30.53 10.97
CA ILE A 10 -7.10 -29.22 11.60
C ILE A 10 -8.02 -28.14 11.02
N ILE A 11 -8.34 -28.17 9.73
CA ILE A 11 -9.29 -27.25 9.09
C ILE A 11 -10.71 -27.53 9.58
N LEU A 12 -11.11 -28.80 9.73
CA LEU A 12 -12.41 -29.16 10.28
C LEU A 12 -12.55 -28.78 11.78
N VAL A 13 -11.51 -28.94 12.57
CA VAL A 13 -11.53 -28.58 13.99
C VAL A 13 -11.54 -27.07 14.18
N SER A 14 -10.82 -26.30 13.36
CA SER A 14 -10.87 -24.83 13.43
C SER A 14 -12.21 -24.25 12.94
N SER A 15 -12.81 -24.83 11.90
CA SER A 15 -14.14 -24.42 11.42
C SER A 15 -15.25 -24.84 12.39
N MET A 16 -15.16 -26.01 13.01
CA MET A 16 -16.10 -26.43 14.07
C MET A 16 -15.96 -25.58 15.33
N ALA A 17 -14.76 -25.20 15.74
CA ALA A 17 -14.54 -24.32 16.87
C ALA A 17 -15.05 -22.89 16.62
N MET A 18 -14.87 -22.33 15.42
CA MET A 18 -15.46 -21.05 15.03
C MET A 18 -17.00 -21.12 14.96
N MET A 19 -17.57 -22.18 14.40
CA MET A 19 -19.02 -22.37 14.37
C MET A 19 -19.60 -22.51 15.81
N SER A 20 -18.91 -23.19 16.71
CA SER A 20 -19.34 -23.33 18.11
C SER A 20 -19.30 -21.97 18.85
N GLN A 21 -18.26 -21.17 18.66
CA GLN A 21 -18.18 -19.83 19.27
C GLN A 21 -19.29 -18.87 18.80
N ASN A 22 -19.68 -18.96 17.51
CA ASN A 22 -20.76 -18.13 16.96
C ASN A 22 -22.13 -18.53 17.54
N VAL A 23 -22.40 -19.84 17.68
CA VAL A 23 -23.64 -20.32 18.29
C VAL A 23 -23.77 -19.89 19.74
N ASP A 24 -22.70 -19.99 20.53
CA ASP A 24 -22.69 -19.57 21.92
C ASP A 24 -22.94 -18.07 22.07
N LYS A 25 -22.36 -17.27 21.17
CA LYS A 25 -22.58 -15.81 21.16
C LYS A 25 -24.02 -15.45 20.81
N VAL A 26 -24.60 -16.11 19.80
CA VAL A 26 -26.02 -15.92 19.44
C VAL A 26 -26.91 -16.30 20.60
N ASN A 27 -26.68 -17.46 21.21
CA ASN A 27 -27.43 -17.94 22.36
C ASN A 27 -27.35 -16.98 23.56
N LYS A 28 -26.16 -16.48 23.87
CA LYS A 28 -25.96 -15.49 24.95
C LYS A 28 -26.89 -14.29 24.84
N TYR A 29 -27.09 -13.79 23.61
CA TYR A 29 -27.92 -12.60 23.40
C TYR A 29 -29.39 -12.93 23.23
N LEU A 30 -29.75 -14.07 22.67
CA LEU A 30 -31.11 -14.53 22.61
C LEU A 30 -31.68 -14.80 24.02
N ASP A 31 -30.88 -15.36 24.93
CA ASP A 31 -31.27 -15.60 26.33
C ASP A 31 -31.57 -14.30 27.12
N LYS A 32 -31.09 -13.14 26.62
CA LYS A 32 -31.41 -11.81 27.15
C LYS A 32 -32.72 -11.22 26.58
N GLY A 33 -33.26 -11.84 25.54
CA GLY A 33 -34.48 -11.41 24.86
C GLY A 33 -34.26 -11.14 23.36
N GLU A 34 -35.30 -11.39 22.59
CA GLU A 34 -35.31 -11.28 21.13
C GLU A 34 -35.11 -9.84 20.62
N THR A 35 -35.40 -8.83 21.47
CA THR A 35 -35.23 -7.41 21.17
C THR A 35 -33.92 -6.84 21.73
N PHE A 36 -33.18 -7.62 22.50
CA PHE A 36 -32.01 -7.11 23.24
C PHE A 36 -30.99 -6.42 22.29
N LEU A 37 -30.74 -6.99 21.12
CA LEU A 37 -29.80 -6.42 20.13
C LEU A 37 -30.41 -5.23 19.38
N SER A 38 -31.64 -5.35 18.91
CA SER A 38 -32.33 -4.26 18.19
C SER A 38 -32.53 -3.01 19.06
N ASP A 39 -32.79 -3.18 20.37
CA ASP A 39 -32.88 -2.07 21.31
C ASP A 39 -31.55 -1.31 21.48
N ARG A 40 -30.42 -1.88 21.09
CA ARG A 40 -29.08 -1.32 21.23
C ARG A 40 -28.46 -0.82 19.95
N LEU A 41 -29.18 -0.89 18.83
CA LEU A 41 -28.75 -0.24 17.59
C LEU A 41 -28.62 1.27 17.81
N GLN A 42 -27.55 1.83 17.29
CA GLN A 42 -27.25 3.25 17.45
C GLN A 42 -27.63 4.01 16.17
N MET A 43 -28.84 4.52 16.13
CA MET A 43 -29.41 5.23 14.98
C MET A 43 -30.35 6.35 15.42
N HIS A 44 -30.68 7.28 14.54
CA HIS A 44 -31.77 8.22 14.76
C HIS A 44 -33.12 7.56 14.50
N TRP A 45 -34.04 7.72 15.48
CA TRP A 45 -35.33 7.05 15.44
C TRP A 45 -36.50 8.00 15.25
N ASN A 46 -36.43 9.21 15.79
CA ASN A 46 -37.59 10.07 15.97
C ASN A 46 -37.55 11.32 15.09
N THR A 47 -36.40 11.66 14.54
CA THR A 47 -36.23 12.82 13.70
C THR A 47 -35.32 12.49 12.51
N HIS A 48 -35.48 13.20 11.42
CA HIS A 48 -34.51 13.15 10.34
C HIS A 48 -33.14 13.59 10.86
N ALA A 49 -32.14 12.80 10.56
CA ALA A 49 -30.78 13.09 10.95
C ALA A 49 -30.31 14.41 10.35
N THR A 50 -29.70 15.25 11.17
CA THR A 50 -28.99 16.42 10.66
C THR A 50 -27.74 15.97 9.94
N GLN A 51 -27.62 16.34 8.68
CA GLN A 51 -26.41 16.08 7.89
C GLN A 51 -25.28 16.98 8.38
N GLN A 52 -24.13 16.36 8.60
CA GLN A 52 -22.90 17.07 8.96
C GLN A 52 -21.76 16.55 8.12
N TYR A 53 -21.08 17.44 7.44
CA TYR A 53 -19.94 17.09 6.60
C TYR A 53 -18.64 17.06 7.41
N MET A 54 -17.89 16.00 7.26
CA MET A 54 -16.56 15.83 7.83
C MET A 54 -15.55 16.10 6.73
N HIS A 55 -15.27 17.38 6.49
CA HIS A 55 -14.65 17.84 5.28
C HIS A 55 -13.50 18.82 5.57
N GLY A 56 -12.34 18.64 4.95
CA GLY A 56 -11.20 19.51 5.18
C GLY A 56 -10.93 19.72 6.67
N GLU A 57 -10.93 20.95 7.12
CA GLU A 57 -10.77 21.26 8.54
C GLU A 57 -11.95 20.73 9.38
N ALA A 58 -13.16 20.78 8.84
CA ALA A 58 -14.33 20.22 9.53
C ALA A 58 -14.26 18.71 9.66
N TYR A 59 -13.61 18.02 8.73
CA TYR A 59 -13.41 16.59 8.77
C TYR A 59 -12.62 16.14 9.99
N SER A 60 -11.51 16.78 10.30
CA SER A 60 -10.65 16.41 11.42
C SER A 60 -11.33 16.64 12.77
N HIS A 61 -12.40 17.40 12.81
CA HIS A 61 -13.16 17.72 14.02
C HIS A 61 -14.68 17.52 13.88
N CYS A 62 -15.06 16.73 12.87
CA CYS A 62 -16.41 16.21 12.74
C CYS A 62 -17.51 17.29 12.76
N GLY A 63 -17.38 18.28 11.89
CA GLY A 63 -18.35 19.37 11.74
C GLY A 63 -18.28 20.44 12.81
N GLY A 64 -17.18 20.49 13.52
CA GLY A 64 -17.02 21.43 14.61
C GLY A 64 -15.60 21.90 14.84
N ASP A 65 -15.30 22.18 16.04
CA ASP A 65 -14.01 22.62 16.53
C ASP A 65 -13.04 21.43 16.71
N SER A 66 -11.86 21.50 16.12
CA SER A 66 -10.83 20.46 16.26
C SER A 66 -10.39 20.21 17.70
N ALA A 67 -10.46 21.23 18.56
CA ALA A 67 -10.18 21.09 19.98
C ALA A 67 -11.28 20.29 20.69
N ALA A 68 -12.52 20.34 20.22
CA ALA A 68 -13.61 19.56 20.77
C ALA A 68 -13.58 18.09 20.30
N TYR A 69 -13.07 17.83 19.10
CA TYR A 69 -13.06 16.49 18.49
C TYR A 69 -11.66 16.05 18.03
N PRO A 70 -10.65 16.10 18.87
CA PRO A 70 -9.26 15.83 18.46
C PRO A 70 -9.02 14.36 18.08
N THR A 71 -9.98 13.47 18.35
CA THR A 71 -9.89 12.05 18.04
C THR A 71 -10.34 11.71 16.63
N LEU A 72 -11.02 12.63 15.97
CA LEU A 72 -11.44 12.44 14.58
C LEU A 72 -10.35 12.97 13.67
N GLN A 73 -9.58 12.06 13.16
CA GLN A 73 -8.52 12.36 12.21
C GLN A 73 -9.10 12.66 10.84
N ILE A 74 -8.27 13.11 9.91
CA ILE A 74 -8.66 13.36 8.51
C ILE A 74 -9.32 12.12 7.86
N ASN A 75 -8.89 10.96 8.23
CA ASN A 75 -9.52 9.70 7.88
C ASN A 75 -10.34 9.15 9.05
N GLY A 76 -11.12 10.00 9.66
CA GLY A 76 -11.79 9.79 10.96
C GLY A 76 -12.61 8.52 11.06
N ALA A 77 -13.08 7.99 9.96
CA ALA A 77 -13.66 6.68 9.91
C ALA A 77 -12.75 5.58 10.45
N ARG A 78 -11.46 5.77 10.34
CA ARG A 78 -10.45 4.84 10.84
C ARG A 78 -10.03 5.14 12.26
N SER A 79 -10.85 5.79 13.03
CA SER A 79 -10.59 6.32 14.35
C SER A 79 -10.05 5.29 15.37
N HIS A 80 -9.00 4.57 14.97
CA HIS A 80 -8.20 3.78 15.89
C HIS A 80 -7.53 4.64 16.96
N VAL A 81 -7.59 5.95 16.80
CA VAL A 81 -7.03 6.96 17.70
C VAL A 81 -8.11 7.69 18.49
N THR A 82 -9.33 7.16 18.55
CA THR A 82 -10.37 7.79 19.37
C THR A 82 -9.98 7.81 20.84
N ARG A 83 -10.25 8.92 21.51
CA ARG A 83 -10.13 9.02 22.97
C ARG A 83 -11.12 8.16 23.73
N TYR A 84 -12.19 7.72 23.06
CA TYR A 84 -13.22 6.89 23.67
C TYR A 84 -12.96 5.40 23.45
N LYS A 85 -13.24 4.62 24.48
CA LYS A 85 -13.20 3.17 24.40
C LYS A 85 -14.55 2.63 23.95
N ARG A 86 -14.54 1.79 22.91
CA ARG A 86 -15.73 1.06 22.47
C ARG A 86 -16.28 0.19 23.62
N PRO A 87 -17.56 0.32 24.00
CA PRO A 87 -18.16 -0.54 25.02
C PRO A 87 -18.43 -1.95 24.47
N ASN A 88 -18.53 -2.92 25.38
CA ASN A 88 -19.12 -4.21 25.04
C ASN A 88 -20.62 -4.03 24.81
N LEU A 89 -21.27 -4.87 24.00
CA LEU A 89 -22.70 -4.79 23.72
C LEU A 89 -23.57 -4.83 25.00
N ASP A 90 -23.14 -5.57 26.02
CA ASP A 90 -23.84 -5.61 27.31
C ASP A 90 -23.91 -4.25 28.03
N SER A 91 -22.94 -3.37 27.71
CA SER A 91 -22.83 -2.02 28.32
C SER A 91 -23.34 -0.92 27.37
N VAL A 92 -23.78 -1.25 26.16
CA VAL A 92 -24.44 -0.28 25.29
C VAL A 92 -25.83 -0.02 25.82
N PRO A 93 -26.23 1.25 26.02
CA PRO A 93 -27.56 1.56 26.51
C PRO A 93 -28.64 1.15 25.51
N ALA A 94 -29.80 0.79 26.01
CA ALA A 94 -30.96 0.62 25.18
C ALA A 94 -31.33 1.93 24.50
N ARG A 95 -31.98 1.84 23.33
CA ARG A 95 -32.41 2.98 22.51
C ARG A 95 -33.26 3.95 23.34
N GLN A 96 -32.92 5.22 23.24
CA GLN A 96 -33.66 6.34 23.84
C GLN A 96 -34.19 7.24 22.72
N GLU A 97 -35.19 8.07 23.04
CA GLU A 97 -35.72 9.03 22.07
C GLU A 97 -34.71 10.04 21.56
N ASP A 98 -33.76 10.43 22.39
CA ASP A 98 -32.69 11.34 22.07
C ASP A 98 -31.34 10.61 22.12
N ASN A 99 -30.89 10.10 20.96
CA ASN A 99 -29.64 9.38 20.82
C ASN A 99 -28.52 10.28 20.26
N ARG A 100 -28.38 11.52 20.72
CA ARG A 100 -27.35 12.45 20.24
C ARG A 100 -25.97 12.25 20.87
N GLY A 101 -25.84 11.27 21.75
CA GLY A 101 -24.59 10.94 22.40
C GLY A 101 -24.65 9.63 23.15
N MET A 102 -23.54 9.25 23.74
CA MET A 102 -23.47 8.07 24.61
C MET A 102 -22.42 8.25 25.71
N TRP A 103 -22.61 7.60 26.84
CA TRP A 103 -21.64 7.57 27.93
C TRP A 103 -20.53 6.59 27.60
N LEU A 104 -19.30 7.08 27.44
CA LEU A 104 -18.13 6.30 27.08
C LEU A 104 -16.94 6.58 28.00
N ARG A 105 -16.05 5.60 28.13
CA ARG A 105 -14.76 5.80 28.83
C ARG A 105 -13.82 6.62 27.95
N ASN A 106 -13.27 7.68 28.51
CA ASN A 106 -12.24 8.49 27.89
C ASN A 106 -10.85 7.93 28.22
N ASN A 107 -10.18 7.35 27.26
CA ASN A 107 -8.84 6.76 27.42
C ASN A 107 -7.71 7.80 27.48
N SER A 108 -7.98 9.04 27.13
CA SER A 108 -6.97 10.11 27.12
C SER A 108 -6.80 10.78 28.50
N LEU A 109 -7.70 10.48 29.45
CA LEU A 109 -7.67 11.06 30.78
C LEU A 109 -7.22 10.04 31.84
N PRO A 110 -6.51 10.46 32.88
CA PRO A 110 -6.14 9.60 34.01
C PRO A 110 -7.38 8.95 34.64
N GLY A 111 -7.29 7.65 34.90
CA GLY A 111 -8.38 6.89 35.46
C GLY A 111 -9.51 6.51 34.50
N ASN A 112 -9.38 6.88 33.22
CA ASN A 112 -10.35 6.58 32.16
C ASN A 112 -11.81 6.87 32.59
N PRO A 113 -12.16 8.10 32.96
CA PRO A 113 -13.49 8.44 33.45
C PRO A 113 -14.54 8.22 32.35
N TYR A 114 -15.79 8.00 32.80
CA TYR A 114 -16.94 8.06 31.90
C TYR A 114 -17.33 9.51 31.67
N GLU A 115 -17.59 9.87 30.43
CA GLU A 115 -18.14 11.17 30.05
C GLU A 115 -19.19 11.03 28.94
N TRP A 116 -20.02 12.04 28.76
CA TRP A 116 -20.95 12.10 27.64
C TRP A 116 -20.21 12.43 26.36
N ALA A 117 -20.16 11.48 25.44
CA ALA A 117 -19.55 11.63 24.14
C ALA A 117 -20.62 11.97 23.10
N PRO A 118 -20.58 13.14 22.45
CA PRO A 118 -21.48 13.45 21.36
C PRO A 118 -21.19 12.52 20.16
N LEU A 119 -22.21 12.16 19.42
CA LEU A 119 -22.11 11.16 18.35
C LEU A 119 -21.15 11.57 17.25
N GLN A 120 -20.99 12.87 17.00
CA GLN A 120 -20.00 13.40 16.06
C GLN A 120 -18.57 12.94 16.36
N SER A 121 -18.27 12.67 17.63
CA SER A 121 -16.94 12.18 18.05
C SER A 121 -16.84 10.67 18.19
N THR A 122 -17.87 9.92 17.82
CA THR A 122 -17.96 8.47 18.05
C THR A 122 -18.22 7.63 16.81
N GLY A 123 -18.14 8.20 15.61
CA GLY A 123 -18.57 7.57 14.36
C GLY A 123 -18.16 6.10 14.17
N ASN A 124 -16.88 5.76 14.32
CA ASN A 124 -16.43 4.37 14.25
C ASN A 124 -16.89 3.47 15.39
N ILE A 125 -17.10 4.02 16.57
CA ILE A 125 -17.64 3.25 17.70
C ILE A 125 -19.07 2.84 17.38
N VAL A 126 -19.87 3.77 16.86
CA VAL A 126 -21.25 3.53 16.44
C VAL A 126 -21.29 2.49 15.31
N GLY A 127 -20.54 2.69 14.25
CA GLY A 127 -20.45 1.74 13.14
C GLY A 127 -20.00 0.36 13.59
N SER A 128 -19.01 0.28 14.48
CA SER A 128 -18.52 -0.99 15.03
C SER A 128 -19.55 -1.70 15.91
N ILE A 129 -20.36 -0.96 16.69
CA ILE A 129 -21.47 -1.53 17.49
C ILE A 129 -22.54 -2.09 16.54
N ASN A 130 -22.99 -1.30 15.58
CA ASN A 130 -24.02 -1.71 14.63
C ASN A 130 -23.58 -2.93 13.80
N ARG A 131 -22.32 -2.96 13.38
CA ARG A 131 -21.73 -4.10 12.66
C ARG A 131 -21.72 -5.37 13.52
N GLU A 132 -21.37 -5.29 14.80
CA GLU A 132 -21.39 -6.45 15.69
C GLU A 132 -22.82 -6.94 15.90
N ILE A 133 -23.78 -6.05 16.10
CA ILE A 133 -25.21 -6.40 16.26
C ILE A 133 -25.73 -7.11 15.00
N THR A 134 -25.52 -6.51 13.83
CA THR A 134 -25.99 -7.08 12.55
C THR A 134 -25.30 -8.39 12.22
N GLY A 135 -24.02 -8.55 12.57
CA GLY A 135 -23.29 -9.81 12.42
C GLY A 135 -23.86 -10.95 13.26
N ILE A 136 -24.21 -10.67 14.53
CA ILE A 136 -24.88 -11.66 15.41
C ILE A 136 -26.29 -12.00 14.88
N ALA A 137 -27.02 -11.01 14.39
CA ALA A 137 -28.33 -11.22 13.79
C ALA A 137 -28.24 -12.07 12.50
N LEU A 138 -27.21 -11.89 11.71
CA LEU A 138 -26.96 -12.72 10.53
C LEU A 138 -26.67 -14.17 10.92
N ASP A 139 -25.80 -14.39 11.92
CA ASP A 139 -25.54 -15.73 12.43
C ASP A 139 -26.82 -16.40 12.94
N ALA A 140 -27.72 -15.65 13.63
CA ALA A 140 -29.02 -16.12 14.04
C ALA A 140 -29.91 -16.52 12.84
N ALA A 141 -30.01 -15.66 11.82
CA ALA A 141 -30.78 -15.97 10.61
C ALA A 141 -30.25 -17.23 9.90
N ARG A 142 -28.95 -17.41 9.83
CA ARG A 142 -28.30 -18.60 9.25
C ARG A 142 -28.57 -19.88 10.06
N LEU A 143 -28.58 -19.78 11.40
CA LEU A 143 -28.97 -20.89 12.27
C LEU A 143 -30.42 -21.31 12.04
N TYR A 144 -31.32 -20.35 11.93
CA TYR A 144 -32.72 -20.61 11.60
C TYR A 144 -32.88 -21.25 10.22
N ASP A 145 -32.23 -20.71 9.19
CA ASP A 145 -32.26 -21.27 7.85
C ASP A 145 -31.76 -22.72 7.80
N LYS A 146 -30.68 -23.01 8.56
CA LYS A 146 -30.14 -24.37 8.70
C LYS A 146 -31.18 -25.31 9.34
N ALA A 147 -31.88 -24.87 10.37
CA ALA A 147 -32.94 -25.66 11.03
C ALA A 147 -34.11 -25.93 10.07
N CYS A 148 -34.52 -24.93 9.30
CA CYS A 148 -35.55 -25.05 8.26
C CYS A 148 -35.15 -26.06 7.17
N LYS A 149 -33.92 -25.98 6.68
CA LYS A 149 -33.37 -26.93 5.69
C LYS A 149 -33.31 -28.37 6.22
N ALA A 150 -33.10 -28.52 7.52
CA ALA A 150 -33.08 -29.81 8.19
C ALA A 150 -34.49 -30.36 8.51
N GLY A 151 -35.56 -29.57 8.31
CA GLY A 151 -36.94 -29.91 8.65
C GLY A 151 -37.21 -30.10 10.16
N LYS A 152 -36.36 -29.52 11.01
CA LYS A 152 -36.44 -29.63 12.48
C LYS A 152 -36.31 -28.24 13.11
N VAL A 153 -37.40 -27.47 13.12
CA VAL A 153 -37.45 -26.14 13.68
C VAL A 153 -37.99 -26.20 15.12
N THR A 154 -37.20 -25.72 16.07
CA THR A 154 -37.59 -25.62 17.50
C THR A 154 -38.07 -24.21 17.82
N GLU A 155 -38.63 -24.00 19.02
CA GLU A 155 -38.96 -22.65 19.50
C GLU A 155 -37.72 -21.75 19.65
N ARG A 156 -36.54 -22.35 19.95
CA ARG A 156 -35.28 -21.61 19.95
C ARG A 156 -34.89 -21.11 18.56
N ASP A 157 -35.09 -21.96 17.55
CA ASP A 157 -34.80 -21.57 16.15
C ASP A 157 -35.73 -20.44 15.70
N LYS A 158 -37.02 -20.46 16.07
CA LYS A 158 -37.93 -19.34 15.84
C LYS A 158 -37.48 -18.07 16.60
N GLY A 159 -36.90 -18.22 17.77
CA GLY A 159 -36.29 -17.11 18.53
C GLY A 159 -35.13 -16.49 17.74
N TYR A 160 -34.31 -17.28 17.05
CA TYR A 160 -33.26 -16.75 16.14
C TYR A 160 -33.87 -15.93 15.00
N ALA A 161 -34.95 -16.43 14.38
CA ALA A 161 -35.63 -15.70 13.31
C ALA A 161 -36.19 -14.36 13.82
N ARG A 162 -36.88 -14.35 14.97
CA ARG A 162 -37.42 -13.11 15.54
C ARG A 162 -36.36 -12.11 15.98
N MET A 163 -35.23 -12.58 16.52
CA MET A 163 -34.08 -11.70 16.83
C MET A 163 -33.51 -11.06 15.58
N ALA A 164 -33.29 -11.83 14.51
CA ALA A 164 -32.81 -11.32 13.24
C ALA A 164 -33.80 -10.35 12.58
N HIS A 165 -35.08 -10.66 12.62
CA HIS A 165 -36.16 -9.83 12.12
C HIS A 165 -36.22 -8.48 12.86
N ASN A 166 -36.17 -8.48 14.20
CA ASN A 166 -36.17 -7.27 15.00
C ASN A 166 -34.98 -6.36 14.68
N VAL A 167 -33.79 -6.93 14.49
CA VAL A 167 -32.61 -6.14 14.10
C VAL A 167 -32.79 -5.54 12.71
N LEU A 168 -33.25 -6.34 11.73
CA LEU A 168 -33.48 -5.87 10.37
C LEU A 168 -34.48 -4.72 10.32
N THR A 169 -35.68 -4.91 10.86
CA THR A 169 -36.76 -3.92 10.80
C THR A 169 -36.41 -2.64 11.54
N THR A 170 -35.78 -2.77 12.71
CA THR A 170 -35.31 -1.63 13.49
C THR A 170 -34.24 -0.85 12.72
N TYR A 171 -33.29 -1.54 12.08
CA TYR A 171 -32.24 -0.88 11.29
C TYR A 171 -32.85 -0.12 10.09
N MET A 172 -33.75 -0.74 9.36
CA MET A 172 -34.42 -0.12 8.21
C MET A 172 -35.26 1.11 8.60
N GLN A 173 -35.95 1.06 9.75
CA GLN A 173 -36.63 2.24 10.31
C GLN A 173 -35.64 3.39 10.55
N GLY A 174 -34.48 3.10 11.13
CA GLY A 174 -33.44 4.10 11.33
C GLY A 174 -32.92 4.69 10.03
N VAL A 175 -32.69 3.87 9.02
CA VAL A 175 -32.26 4.33 7.68
C VAL A 175 -33.30 5.27 7.06
N LEU A 176 -34.59 4.98 7.18
CA LEU A 176 -35.65 5.83 6.64
C LEU A 176 -35.72 7.22 7.28
N HIS A 177 -35.17 7.39 8.49
CA HIS A 177 -35.02 8.70 9.13
C HIS A 177 -33.78 9.47 8.70
N THR A 178 -32.91 8.88 7.90
CA THR A 178 -31.68 9.51 7.42
C THR A 178 -31.96 10.43 6.24
N ASN A 179 -31.48 11.68 6.29
CA ASN A 179 -31.66 12.62 5.19
C ASN A 179 -30.70 12.31 4.04
N MET A 180 -31.16 12.64 2.83
CA MET A 180 -30.26 12.65 1.65
C MET A 180 -29.21 13.76 1.79
N PRO A 181 -27.99 13.57 1.24
CA PRO A 181 -27.01 14.64 1.13
C PRO A 181 -27.56 15.86 0.41
N VAL A 182 -27.28 17.05 0.96
CA VAL A 182 -27.73 18.32 0.37
C VAL A 182 -26.62 18.99 -0.46
N ASP A 183 -25.36 18.63 -0.24
CA ASP A 183 -24.22 19.14 -0.95
C ASP A 183 -23.49 17.96 -1.63
N LEU A 184 -23.66 17.86 -2.94
CA LEU A 184 -23.07 16.79 -3.75
C LEU A 184 -21.59 17.07 -4.13
N ASP A 185 -21.11 18.28 -3.90
CA ASP A 185 -19.75 18.72 -4.24
C ASP A 185 -18.80 18.72 -3.04
N HIS A 186 -19.20 18.10 -1.95
CA HIS A 186 -18.39 18.08 -0.71
C HIS A 186 -17.06 17.31 -0.81
N GLY A 187 -16.68 16.81 -1.94
CA GLY A 187 -15.40 16.16 -2.19
C GLY A 187 -15.30 14.75 -1.59
N HIS A 188 -14.09 14.35 -1.30
CA HIS A 188 -13.73 13.07 -0.70
C HIS A 188 -13.96 13.10 0.80
N MET A 189 -15.19 12.87 1.23
CA MET A 189 -15.55 13.15 2.61
C MET A 189 -16.50 12.17 3.23
N GLN A 190 -16.44 12.15 4.54
CA GLN A 190 -17.41 11.51 5.39
C GLN A 190 -18.57 12.46 5.64
N THR A 191 -19.75 11.89 5.72
CA THR A 191 -20.97 12.59 6.10
C THR A 191 -21.57 11.89 7.30
N LEU A 192 -21.93 12.67 8.32
CA LEU A 192 -22.67 12.17 9.46
C LEU A 192 -24.17 12.25 9.20
N TYR A 193 -24.82 11.11 9.25
CA TYR A 193 -26.27 11.00 9.25
C TYR A 193 -26.73 10.53 10.62
N GLY A 194 -27.10 11.48 11.46
CA GLY A 194 -27.46 11.13 12.82
C GLY A 194 -26.32 10.43 13.54
N LEU A 195 -26.48 9.16 13.79
CA LEU A 195 -25.53 8.33 14.54
C LEU A 195 -24.48 7.65 13.68
N GLN A 196 -24.60 7.70 12.36
CA GLN A 196 -23.70 7.02 11.44
C GLN A 196 -22.91 8.00 10.61
N THR A 197 -21.67 7.60 10.29
CA THR A 197 -20.91 8.20 9.21
C THR A 197 -21.22 7.45 7.92
N GLN A 198 -21.57 8.19 6.88
CA GLN A 198 -21.75 7.64 5.53
C GLN A 198 -20.44 7.76 4.78
N GLU A 199 -19.53 6.92 5.13
CA GLU A 199 -18.29 6.70 4.38
C GLU A 199 -18.27 5.27 3.89
N VAL A 200 -17.61 5.02 2.77
CA VAL A 200 -17.60 3.73 2.08
C VAL A 200 -17.36 2.50 2.98
N ILE A 201 -16.58 2.66 4.02
CA ILE A 201 -16.26 1.57 4.95
C ILE A 201 -17.33 1.34 6.03
N HIS A 202 -18.30 2.22 6.15
CA HIS A 202 -19.35 2.12 7.19
C HIS A 202 -20.61 1.42 6.69
N GLU A 203 -20.77 1.26 5.38
CA GLU A 203 -21.86 0.48 4.78
C GLU A 203 -21.63 -1.03 4.85
N GLU A 204 -20.60 -1.52 5.50
CA GLU A 204 -20.29 -2.95 5.63
C GLU A 204 -21.43 -3.77 6.30
N THR A 205 -22.41 -3.13 6.88
CA THR A 205 -23.63 -3.78 7.37
C THR A 205 -24.61 -4.14 6.25
N VAL A 206 -24.52 -3.54 5.07
CA VAL A 206 -25.39 -3.83 3.92
C VAL A 206 -25.37 -5.31 3.54
N PRO A 207 -24.23 -5.97 3.32
CA PRO A 207 -24.21 -7.39 3.01
C PRO A 207 -24.88 -8.28 4.07
N TYR A 208 -24.77 -7.89 5.34
CA TYR A 208 -25.39 -8.64 6.44
C TYR A 208 -26.90 -8.51 6.42
N LEU A 209 -27.40 -7.30 6.30
CA LEU A 209 -28.84 -7.03 6.34
C LEU A 209 -29.57 -7.52 5.08
N THR A 210 -28.94 -7.43 3.91
CA THR A 210 -29.51 -8.00 2.67
C THR A 210 -29.61 -9.52 2.73
N GLU A 211 -28.63 -10.21 3.32
CA GLU A 211 -28.70 -11.66 3.51
C GLU A 211 -29.74 -12.05 4.56
N ILE A 212 -29.81 -11.31 5.68
CA ILE A 212 -30.89 -11.52 6.68
C ILE A 212 -32.26 -11.38 6.02
N TYR A 213 -32.48 -10.31 5.26
CA TYR A 213 -33.74 -10.08 4.57
C TYR A 213 -34.07 -11.22 3.59
N ARG A 214 -33.11 -11.67 2.78
CA ARG A 214 -33.28 -12.78 1.85
C ARG A 214 -33.71 -14.04 2.58
N ILE A 215 -33.02 -14.44 3.66
CA ILE A 215 -33.36 -15.62 4.45
C ILE A 215 -34.76 -15.50 5.02
N LEU A 216 -35.09 -14.42 5.69
CA LEU A 216 -36.38 -14.23 6.33
C LEU A 216 -37.55 -14.25 5.33
N ARG A 217 -37.37 -13.58 4.18
CA ARG A 217 -38.36 -13.58 3.09
C ARG A 217 -38.57 -14.96 2.51
N GLU A 218 -37.50 -15.72 2.23
CA GLU A 218 -37.58 -17.08 1.68
C GLU A 218 -38.23 -18.07 2.67
N ARG A 219 -38.12 -17.83 3.97
CA ARG A 219 -38.71 -18.66 5.03
C ARG A 219 -40.09 -18.19 5.46
N GLY A 220 -40.64 -17.12 4.90
CA GLY A 220 -41.95 -16.61 5.21
C GLY A 220 -42.06 -15.86 6.55
N GLU A 221 -40.94 -15.34 7.04
CA GLU A 221 -40.87 -14.62 8.32
C GLU A 221 -41.12 -13.10 8.19
N ILE A 222 -41.34 -12.59 6.98
CA ILE A 222 -41.82 -11.23 6.75
C ILE A 222 -43.36 -11.25 6.87
N ARG A 223 -43.91 -10.41 7.74
CA ARG A 223 -45.32 -10.47 8.16
C ARG A 223 -46.31 -10.36 6.98
N ASP A 224 -46.12 -9.32 6.15
CA ASP A 224 -47.02 -9.00 5.06
C ASP A 224 -46.36 -8.14 3.97
N ALA A 225 -47.13 -7.79 2.94
CA ALA A 225 -46.66 -6.97 1.84
C ALA A 225 -46.32 -5.52 2.25
N ALA A 226 -46.91 -5.00 3.31
CA ALA A 226 -46.61 -3.64 3.78
C ALA A 226 -45.23 -3.62 4.46
N GLU A 227 -44.96 -4.55 5.37
CA GLU A 227 -43.64 -4.68 5.99
C GLU A 227 -42.54 -4.96 4.94
N GLN A 228 -42.83 -5.83 3.97
CA GLN A 228 -41.88 -6.05 2.88
C GLN A 228 -41.58 -4.76 2.14
N THR A 229 -42.59 -3.95 1.86
CA THR A 229 -42.42 -2.66 1.15
C THR A 229 -41.61 -1.68 2.01
N ASP A 230 -41.86 -1.61 3.29
CA ASP A 230 -41.12 -0.71 4.21
C ASP A 230 -39.64 -1.10 4.28
N ILE A 231 -39.32 -2.40 4.37
CA ILE A 231 -37.95 -2.90 4.36
C ILE A 231 -37.27 -2.59 3.02
N GLU A 232 -37.93 -2.88 1.89
CA GLU A 232 -37.39 -2.60 0.55
C GLU A 232 -37.18 -1.11 0.31
N ASN A 233 -38.09 -0.24 0.79
CA ASN A 233 -37.92 1.22 0.75
C ASN A 233 -36.73 1.69 1.61
N GLY A 234 -36.50 1.08 2.75
CA GLY A 234 -35.30 1.34 3.56
C GLY A 234 -34.00 1.05 2.79
N PHE A 235 -33.92 -0.10 2.14
CA PHE A 235 -32.78 -0.45 1.30
C PHE A 235 -32.61 0.47 0.09
N ARG A 236 -33.69 0.83 -0.59
CA ARG A 236 -33.66 1.76 -1.73
C ARG A 236 -33.17 3.15 -1.30
N HIS A 237 -33.73 3.66 -0.21
CA HIS A 237 -33.28 4.93 0.38
C HIS A 237 -31.80 4.90 0.73
N TRP A 238 -31.32 3.78 1.28
CA TRP A 238 -29.90 3.60 1.57
C TRP A 238 -29.03 3.58 0.31
N ALA A 239 -29.46 2.88 -0.75
CA ALA A 239 -28.76 2.89 -2.02
C ALA A 239 -28.66 4.30 -2.62
N ASP A 240 -29.75 5.09 -2.55
CA ASP A 240 -29.75 6.49 -2.99
C ASP A 240 -28.78 7.36 -2.16
N ILE A 241 -28.68 7.13 -0.85
CA ILE A 241 -27.71 7.81 0.02
C ILE A 241 -26.26 7.42 -0.36
N ILE A 242 -26.00 6.12 -0.58
CA ILE A 242 -24.67 5.64 -0.97
C ILE A 242 -24.26 6.29 -2.30
N GLU A 243 -25.15 6.28 -3.28
CA GLU A 243 -24.90 6.90 -4.58
C GLU A 243 -24.62 8.41 -4.46
N ALA A 244 -25.43 9.12 -3.70
CA ALA A 244 -25.29 10.57 -3.49
C ALA A 244 -24.04 10.95 -2.67
N ASN A 245 -23.55 10.06 -1.84
CA ASN A 245 -22.36 10.26 -0.98
C ASN A 245 -21.10 9.56 -1.51
N GLY A 246 -21.09 9.11 -2.74
CA GLY A 246 -19.99 8.38 -3.36
C GLY A 246 -18.71 9.17 -3.49
N VAL A 247 -17.61 8.47 -3.72
CA VAL A 247 -16.26 9.04 -3.85
C VAL A 247 -15.69 8.66 -5.22
N PRO A 248 -16.02 9.43 -6.27
CA PRO A 248 -15.60 9.14 -7.63
C PRO A 248 -14.09 9.24 -7.78
N HIS A 249 -13.54 8.62 -8.79
CA HIS A 249 -12.11 8.60 -9.10
C HIS A 249 -11.24 7.87 -8.05
N ASN A 250 -11.82 6.99 -7.26
CA ASN A 250 -11.14 6.34 -6.16
C ASN A 250 -11.59 4.87 -6.03
N ASN A 251 -10.75 4.03 -5.45
CA ASN A 251 -11.08 2.63 -5.14
C ASN A 251 -12.31 2.48 -4.21
N TRP A 252 -12.68 3.52 -3.49
CA TRP A 252 -13.88 3.52 -2.64
C TRP A 252 -15.17 3.34 -3.44
N ASP A 253 -15.22 3.83 -4.68
CA ASP A 253 -16.33 3.57 -5.60
C ASP A 253 -16.66 2.07 -5.73
N LEU A 254 -15.63 1.21 -5.78
CA LEU A 254 -15.82 -0.24 -5.87
C LEU A 254 -16.50 -0.81 -4.62
N MET A 255 -16.13 -0.31 -3.44
CA MET A 255 -16.75 -0.76 -2.19
C MET A 255 -18.23 -0.34 -2.14
N GLN A 256 -18.53 0.90 -2.51
CA GLN A 256 -19.89 1.42 -2.56
C GLN A 256 -20.73 0.73 -3.64
N ALA A 257 -20.18 0.50 -4.83
CA ALA A 257 -20.82 -0.28 -5.89
C ALA A 257 -21.20 -1.69 -5.41
N ARG A 258 -20.37 -2.33 -4.59
CA ARG A 258 -20.68 -3.64 -4.00
C ARG A 258 -21.88 -3.58 -3.06
N PHE A 259 -22.01 -2.54 -2.27
CA PHE A 259 -23.17 -2.36 -1.40
C PHE A 259 -24.44 -2.15 -2.20
N ILE A 260 -24.41 -1.27 -3.21
CA ILE A 260 -25.54 -1.06 -4.14
C ILE A 260 -25.90 -2.37 -4.86
N PHE A 261 -24.91 -3.15 -5.31
CA PHE A 261 -25.16 -4.47 -5.92
C PHE A 261 -25.92 -5.41 -4.99
N ASN A 262 -25.49 -5.51 -3.71
CA ASN A 262 -26.18 -6.36 -2.74
C ASN A 262 -27.63 -5.93 -2.52
N ILE A 263 -27.88 -4.62 -2.47
CA ILE A 263 -29.24 -4.08 -2.40
C ILE A 263 -30.05 -4.42 -3.66
N ALA A 264 -29.48 -4.23 -4.84
CA ALA A 264 -30.15 -4.56 -6.10
C ALA A 264 -30.63 -6.03 -6.15
N GLN A 265 -29.84 -6.98 -5.59
CA GLN A 265 -30.17 -8.41 -5.64
C GLN A 265 -31.42 -8.77 -4.83
N ILE A 266 -31.83 -7.98 -3.86
CA ILE A 266 -33.00 -8.25 -3.02
C ILE A 266 -34.26 -7.52 -3.50
N LEU A 267 -34.13 -6.54 -4.38
CA LEU A 267 -35.23 -5.74 -4.88
C LEU A 267 -36.01 -6.43 -6.01
N LYS A 268 -37.27 -6.02 -6.18
CA LYS A 268 -38.08 -6.34 -7.35
C LYS A 268 -37.64 -5.55 -8.57
N SER A 269 -38.19 -5.87 -9.76
CA SER A 269 -37.90 -5.10 -10.96
C SER A 269 -38.39 -3.65 -10.84
N ASP A 270 -37.80 -2.78 -11.66
CA ASP A 270 -38.12 -1.33 -11.71
C ASP A 270 -39.62 -1.06 -11.84
N SER A 271 -40.33 -1.90 -12.59
CA SER A 271 -41.77 -1.77 -12.80
C SER A 271 -42.61 -1.89 -11.52
N ALA A 272 -42.07 -2.51 -10.47
CA ALA A 272 -42.75 -2.68 -9.19
C ALA A 272 -42.75 -1.40 -8.32
N TYR A 273 -41.96 -0.40 -8.68
CA TYR A 273 -41.83 0.84 -7.92
C TYR A 273 -42.30 2.04 -8.74
N ALA A 274 -42.94 3.01 -8.08
CA ALA A 274 -43.54 4.17 -8.74
C ALA A 274 -42.50 5.07 -9.44
N ASP A 275 -41.33 5.21 -8.83
CA ASP A 275 -40.17 5.97 -9.31
C ASP A 275 -39.30 5.21 -10.30
N LYS A 276 -39.63 3.94 -10.56
CA LYS A 276 -38.86 3.06 -11.45
C LYS A 276 -37.42 2.80 -10.98
N LYS A 277 -37.15 2.95 -9.69
CA LYS A 277 -35.84 2.64 -9.08
C LYS A 277 -35.91 1.29 -8.36
N GLY A 278 -35.74 0.22 -9.12
CA GLY A 278 -35.71 -1.14 -8.64
C GLY A 278 -34.35 -1.82 -8.94
N ARG A 279 -34.44 -3.13 -9.19
CA ARG A 279 -33.24 -3.96 -9.43
C ARG A 279 -32.43 -3.50 -10.63
N GLU A 280 -33.08 -3.25 -11.76
CA GLU A 280 -32.40 -2.92 -13.01
C GLU A 280 -31.73 -1.54 -12.91
N HIS A 281 -32.40 -0.56 -12.29
CA HIS A 281 -31.85 0.77 -12.05
C HIS A 281 -30.55 0.70 -11.24
N TYR A 282 -30.55 0.05 -10.09
CA TYR A 282 -29.34 -0.03 -9.26
C TYR A 282 -28.26 -0.91 -9.86
N LEU A 283 -28.61 -1.93 -10.64
CA LEU A 283 -27.62 -2.67 -11.43
C LEU A 283 -26.97 -1.78 -12.50
N ALA A 284 -27.71 -0.91 -13.15
CA ALA A 284 -27.16 0.02 -14.13
C ALA A 284 -26.16 1.02 -13.47
N VAL A 285 -26.48 1.53 -12.27
CA VAL A 285 -25.54 2.34 -11.46
C VAL A 285 -24.24 1.59 -11.16
N VAL A 286 -24.34 0.29 -10.86
CA VAL A 286 -23.14 -0.52 -10.63
C VAL A 286 -22.38 -0.81 -11.93
N GLU A 287 -23.06 -1.11 -13.02
CA GLU A 287 -22.42 -1.67 -14.23
C GLU A 287 -21.88 -0.58 -15.17
N THR A 288 -22.71 0.40 -15.51
CA THR A 288 -22.49 1.27 -16.70
C THR A 288 -22.78 2.74 -16.52
N GLU A 289 -23.66 3.13 -15.60
CA GLU A 289 -24.09 4.51 -15.43
C GLU A 289 -23.27 5.23 -14.36
N ASN A 290 -22.64 6.32 -14.74
CA ASN A 290 -21.93 7.16 -13.77
C ASN A 290 -22.88 8.25 -13.27
N SER A 291 -23.08 8.33 -11.96
CA SER A 291 -23.65 9.52 -11.32
C SER A 291 -22.55 10.53 -11.00
N ILE A 292 -22.93 11.67 -10.43
CA ILE A 292 -21.93 12.70 -10.03
C ILE A 292 -20.94 12.15 -9.01
N ARG A 293 -21.43 11.35 -8.07
CA ARG A 293 -20.62 10.88 -6.94
C ARG A 293 -20.26 9.39 -7.00
N GLN A 294 -21.08 8.56 -7.63
CA GLN A 294 -20.84 7.12 -7.75
C GLN A 294 -20.57 6.76 -9.21
N TRP A 295 -19.40 6.24 -9.47
CA TRP A 295 -19.05 5.72 -10.78
C TRP A 295 -19.32 4.22 -10.88
N SER A 296 -19.72 3.80 -12.06
CA SER A 296 -19.91 2.38 -12.38
C SER A 296 -18.60 1.62 -12.44
N LEU A 297 -18.66 0.29 -12.38
CA LEU A 297 -17.50 -0.59 -12.58
C LEU A 297 -16.78 -0.27 -13.90
N LYS A 298 -17.55 0.02 -14.96
CA LYS A 298 -16.97 0.44 -16.24
C LYS A 298 -16.28 1.79 -16.12
N GLY A 299 -16.91 2.78 -15.50
CA GLY A 299 -16.37 4.13 -15.34
C GLY A 299 -15.07 4.13 -14.54
N ILE A 300 -15.06 3.50 -13.37
CA ILE A 300 -13.88 3.48 -12.49
C ILE A 300 -12.73 2.65 -13.07
N THR A 301 -13.02 1.53 -13.76
CA THR A 301 -11.97 0.75 -14.42
C THR A 301 -11.42 1.44 -15.65
N ASP A 302 -12.23 2.18 -16.39
CA ASP A 302 -11.78 3.01 -17.51
C ASP A 302 -10.88 4.16 -17.08
N TYR A 303 -11.12 4.71 -15.91
CA TYR A 303 -10.36 5.81 -15.33
C TYR A 303 -9.06 5.34 -14.65
N GLY A 304 -9.15 4.34 -13.77
CA GLY A 304 -8.09 4.01 -12.82
C GLY A 304 -7.04 3.01 -13.35
N TYR A 305 -7.31 2.28 -14.43
CA TYR A 305 -6.34 1.36 -15.00
C TYR A 305 -5.54 1.95 -16.16
N ASP A 306 -4.25 1.73 -16.15
CA ASP A 306 -3.48 1.84 -17.39
C ASP A 306 -3.86 0.69 -18.33
N LYS A 307 -4.53 1.04 -19.44
CA LYS A 307 -5.05 0.06 -20.41
C LYS A 307 -3.94 -0.67 -21.17
N ASP A 308 -2.74 -0.09 -21.22
CA ASP A 308 -1.60 -0.66 -21.96
C ASP A 308 -0.95 -1.82 -21.19
N ASN A 309 -0.87 -1.73 -19.86
CA ASN A 309 -0.23 -2.75 -19.02
C ASN A 309 -1.14 -3.38 -17.96
N GLY A 310 -2.32 -2.82 -17.67
CA GLY A 310 -3.25 -3.36 -16.70
C GLY A 310 -2.91 -3.03 -15.24
N ILE A 311 -2.09 -2.01 -15.00
CA ILE A 311 -1.77 -1.54 -13.66
C ILE A 311 -2.81 -0.53 -13.21
N TRP A 312 -3.30 -0.68 -11.99
CA TRP A 312 -4.09 0.35 -11.31
C TRP A 312 -3.17 1.52 -10.91
N CYS A 313 -3.58 2.75 -11.28
CA CYS A 313 -2.75 3.95 -11.16
C CYS A 313 -2.67 4.48 -9.71
N GLU A 314 -2.38 3.60 -8.77
CA GLU A 314 -2.03 3.89 -7.39
C GLU A 314 -0.85 3.01 -6.97
N CYS A 315 -0.46 3.00 -5.69
CA CYS A 315 0.65 2.18 -5.22
C CYS A 315 0.37 0.65 -5.34
N PRO A 316 1.39 -0.22 -5.27
CA PRO A 316 1.25 -1.66 -5.44
C PRO A 316 0.25 -2.32 -4.50
N GLY A 317 0.17 -1.84 -3.24
CA GLY A 317 -0.79 -2.35 -2.26
C GLY A 317 -2.23 -2.10 -2.69
N TYR A 318 -2.54 -0.90 -3.16
CA TYR A 318 -3.88 -0.55 -3.65
C TYR A 318 -4.22 -1.25 -4.96
N SER A 319 -3.25 -1.45 -5.85
CA SER A 319 -3.46 -2.27 -7.05
C SER A 319 -3.97 -3.67 -6.72
N GLN A 320 -3.44 -4.31 -5.67
CA GLN A 320 -3.92 -5.61 -5.21
C GLN A 320 -5.29 -5.54 -4.52
N VAL A 321 -5.58 -4.50 -3.77
CA VAL A 321 -6.89 -4.30 -3.12
C VAL A 321 -7.97 -4.19 -4.19
N VAL A 322 -7.77 -3.32 -5.17
CA VAL A 322 -8.72 -3.12 -6.27
C VAL A 322 -8.95 -4.39 -7.09
N LEU A 323 -7.89 -5.14 -7.40
CA LEU A 323 -8.04 -6.43 -8.07
C LEU A 323 -8.85 -7.42 -7.21
N GLY A 324 -8.65 -7.40 -5.89
CA GLY A 324 -9.42 -8.24 -4.95
C GLY A 324 -10.91 -7.91 -4.94
N ASP A 325 -11.26 -6.62 -4.96
CA ASP A 325 -12.65 -6.17 -5.03
C ASP A 325 -13.30 -6.53 -6.37
N LEU A 326 -12.60 -6.33 -7.48
CA LEU A 326 -13.09 -6.73 -8.81
C LEU A 326 -13.26 -8.24 -8.94
N ALA A 327 -12.35 -9.02 -8.37
CA ALA A 327 -12.49 -10.50 -8.33
C ALA A 327 -13.71 -10.92 -7.52
N GLU A 328 -14.05 -10.20 -6.45
CA GLU A 328 -15.28 -10.42 -5.70
C GLU A 328 -16.52 -10.11 -6.54
N PHE A 329 -16.52 -9.03 -7.33
CA PHE A 329 -17.59 -8.78 -8.28
C PHE A 329 -17.73 -9.88 -9.33
N VAL A 330 -16.61 -10.41 -9.86
CA VAL A 330 -16.66 -11.54 -10.80
C VAL A 330 -17.35 -12.75 -10.16
N ARG A 331 -17.03 -13.06 -8.90
CA ARG A 331 -17.72 -14.13 -8.16
C ARG A 331 -19.21 -13.86 -7.99
N LEU A 332 -19.57 -12.66 -7.52
CA LEU A 332 -20.98 -12.26 -7.32
C LEU A 332 -21.79 -12.31 -8.61
N TYR A 333 -21.23 -11.83 -9.71
CA TYR A 333 -21.90 -11.86 -11.01
C TYR A 333 -22.17 -13.30 -11.50
N ARG A 334 -21.23 -14.20 -11.29
CA ARG A 334 -21.43 -15.62 -11.63
C ARG A 334 -22.49 -16.29 -10.76
N GLU A 335 -22.45 -16.04 -9.46
CA GLU A 335 -23.36 -16.67 -8.49
C GLU A 335 -24.79 -16.11 -8.58
N GLU A 336 -24.95 -14.77 -8.67
CA GLU A 336 -26.26 -14.14 -8.58
C GLU A 336 -26.90 -13.86 -9.97
N LEU A 337 -26.09 -13.66 -11.00
CA LEU A 337 -26.57 -13.29 -12.34
C LEU A 337 -26.28 -14.34 -13.41
N GLY A 338 -25.47 -15.37 -13.13
CA GLY A 338 -25.03 -16.35 -14.12
C GLY A 338 -24.18 -15.77 -15.26
N LYS A 339 -23.54 -14.62 -15.04
CA LYS A 339 -22.73 -13.90 -16.04
C LYS A 339 -21.27 -13.87 -15.64
N ASP A 340 -20.34 -13.89 -16.59
CA ASP A 340 -18.93 -13.63 -16.32
C ASP A 340 -18.63 -12.15 -16.57
N LEU A 341 -18.38 -11.39 -15.51
CA LEU A 341 -18.07 -9.97 -15.59
C LEU A 341 -16.77 -9.69 -16.39
N THR A 342 -15.87 -10.66 -16.46
CA THR A 342 -14.62 -10.50 -17.24
C THR A 342 -14.83 -10.45 -18.74
N ASP A 343 -15.99 -10.88 -19.25
CA ASP A 343 -16.37 -10.74 -20.67
C ASP A 343 -16.73 -9.29 -20.99
N GLN A 344 -17.31 -8.57 -20.03
CA GLN A 344 -17.66 -7.15 -20.16
C GLN A 344 -16.47 -6.23 -19.81
N LEU A 345 -15.66 -6.62 -18.83
CA LEU A 345 -14.51 -5.88 -18.33
C LEU A 345 -13.21 -6.73 -18.43
N PRO A 346 -12.66 -6.92 -19.65
CA PRO A 346 -11.46 -7.76 -19.84
C PRO A 346 -10.22 -7.20 -19.15
N ILE A 347 -10.24 -5.93 -18.75
CA ILE A 347 -9.19 -5.29 -17.96
C ILE A 347 -8.94 -6.04 -16.63
N ILE A 348 -9.94 -6.70 -16.06
CA ILE A 348 -9.81 -7.45 -14.80
C ILE A 348 -8.81 -8.61 -14.96
N LYS A 349 -8.91 -9.39 -16.03
CA LYS A 349 -7.94 -10.46 -16.33
C LYS A 349 -6.56 -9.86 -16.61
N LYS A 350 -6.49 -8.78 -17.39
CA LYS A 350 -5.23 -8.10 -17.67
C LYS A 350 -4.54 -7.61 -16.39
N ALA A 351 -5.32 -7.02 -15.46
CA ALA A 351 -4.82 -6.59 -14.16
C ALA A 351 -4.29 -7.77 -13.31
N ALA A 352 -4.94 -8.93 -13.36
CA ALA A 352 -4.44 -10.11 -12.66
C ALA A 352 -3.06 -10.55 -13.18
N TYR A 353 -2.85 -10.55 -14.49
CA TYR A 353 -1.53 -10.82 -15.09
C TYR A 353 -0.52 -9.72 -14.73
N ALA A 354 -0.92 -8.45 -14.78
CA ALA A 354 -0.06 -7.31 -14.45
C ALA A 354 0.42 -7.32 -12.98
N ASN A 355 -0.42 -7.79 -12.06
CA ASN A 355 -0.09 -7.82 -10.63
C ASN A 355 1.05 -8.80 -10.27
N VAL A 356 1.45 -9.72 -11.13
CA VAL A 356 2.65 -10.54 -10.92
C VAL A 356 3.91 -9.89 -11.44
N GLU A 357 3.79 -8.89 -12.32
CA GLU A 357 4.94 -8.25 -12.97
C GLU A 357 5.79 -7.38 -12.04
N TYR A 358 5.23 -6.90 -10.93
CA TYR A 358 5.98 -6.13 -9.94
C TYR A 358 6.37 -6.92 -8.67
N LEU A 359 6.49 -8.25 -8.80
CA LEU A 359 6.98 -9.10 -7.71
C LEU A 359 8.51 -9.22 -7.73
N TYR A 360 9.10 -9.26 -6.55
CA TYR A 360 10.48 -9.67 -6.37
C TYR A 360 10.64 -11.20 -6.40
N PRO A 361 11.88 -11.72 -6.48
CA PRO A 361 12.12 -13.16 -6.51
C PRO A 361 11.57 -13.95 -5.31
N ASP A 362 11.33 -13.30 -4.17
CA ASP A 362 10.68 -13.89 -3.00
C ASP A 362 9.14 -13.90 -3.11
N SER A 363 8.60 -13.51 -4.24
CA SER A 363 7.17 -13.37 -4.53
C SER A 363 6.46 -12.31 -3.69
N MET A 364 7.20 -11.34 -3.16
CA MET A 364 6.66 -10.14 -2.51
C MET A 364 6.61 -8.98 -3.50
N THR A 365 5.66 -8.08 -3.33
CA THR A 365 5.55 -6.87 -4.16
C THR A 365 6.70 -5.89 -3.90
N ILE A 366 6.98 -5.01 -4.86
CA ILE A 366 7.76 -3.78 -4.64
C ILE A 366 7.09 -2.93 -3.55
N GLY A 367 7.85 -2.04 -2.90
CA GLY A 367 7.46 -1.36 -1.66
C GLY A 367 7.09 0.12 -1.77
N PHE A 368 6.95 0.67 -2.97
CA PHE A 368 6.78 2.12 -3.17
C PHE A 368 5.40 2.65 -2.79
N GLY A 369 5.39 3.87 -2.25
CA GLY A 369 4.18 4.57 -1.83
C GLY A 369 3.53 3.98 -0.58
N ASP A 370 2.21 4.16 -0.45
CA ASP A 370 1.42 3.65 0.69
C ASP A 370 1.26 2.13 0.65
N THR A 371 2.38 1.42 0.58
CA THR A 371 2.43 -0.03 0.38
C THR A 371 3.13 -0.73 1.55
N HIS A 372 2.53 -1.82 1.99
CA HIS A 372 3.24 -2.87 2.71
C HIS A 372 3.56 -3.98 1.71
N PRO A 373 4.84 -4.30 1.47
CA PRO A 373 5.19 -5.45 0.64
C PRO A 373 4.43 -6.70 1.07
N SER A 374 3.77 -7.35 0.15
CA SER A 374 2.88 -8.49 0.44
C SER A 374 2.94 -9.52 -0.68
N ARG A 375 2.57 -10.76 -0.35
CA ARG A 375 2.35 -11.80 -1.36
C ARG A 375 0.98 -11.59 -2.00
N ILE A 376 0.89 -11.90 -3.28
CA ILE A 376 -0.42 -11.98 -3.94
C ILE A 376 -1.26 -13.08 -3.31
N LYS A 377 -2.57 -12.86 -3.23
CA LYS A 377 -3.51 -13.75 -2.57
C LYS A 377 -4.09 -14.76 -3.56
N PRO A 378 -3.79 -16.08 -3.43
CA PRO A 378 -4.27 -17.10 -4.37
C PRO A 378 -5.78 -17.12 -4.56
N GLU A 379 -6.54 -16.78 -3.51
CA GLU A 379 -8.00 -16.74 -3.55
C GLU A 379 -8.56 -15.73 -4.55
N ILE A 380 -7.83 -14.64 -4.83
CA ILE A 380 -8.22 -13.65 -5.85
C ILE A 380 -8.20 -14.31 -7.23
N TYR A 381 -7.12 -15.01 -7.53
CA TYR A 381 -6.95 -15.70 -8.83
C TYR A 381 -7.93 -16.87 -8.99
N GLY A 382 -8.22 -17.60 -7.90
CA GLY A 382 -9.25 -18.63 -7.90
C GLY A 382 -10.64 -18.09 -8.27
N LYS A 383 -11.02 -16.91 -7.76
CA LYS A 383 -12.27 -16.23 -8.14
C LYS A 383 -12.30 -15.85 -9.62
N LEU A 384 -11.16 -15.50 -10.20
CA LEU A 384 -11.02 -15.16 -11.61
C LEU A 384 -10.90 -16.39 -12.54
N GLY A 385 -10.75 -17.59 -11.98
CA GLY A 385 -10.50 -18.81 -12.75
C GLY A 385 -9.10 -18.87 -13.37
N ILE A 386 -8.12 -18.19 -12.78
CA ILE A 386 -6.75 -18.12 -13.26
C ILE A 386 -5.88 -19.07 -12.43
N ASP A 387 -5.15 -19.97 -13.09
CA ASP A 387 -4.17 -20.82 -12.45
C ASP A 387 -2.87 -20.03 -12.23
N MET A 388 -2.56 -19.74 -10.98
CA MET A 388 -1.35 -19.00 -10.60
C MET A 388 -0.06 -19.71 -10.99
N SER A 389 -0.04 -21.03 -11.13
CA SER A 389 1.16 -21.78 -11.52
C SER A 389 1.62 -21.48 -12.95
N THR A 390 0.73 -20.91 -13.76
CA THR A 390 1.02 -20.48 -15.14
C THR A 390 1.54 -19.05 -15.24
N LEU A 391 1.53 -18.31 -14.13
CA LEU A 391 1.91 -16.91 -14.11
C LEU A 391 3.39 -16.76 -13.76
N HIS A 392 4.14 -16.20 -14.67
CA HIS A 392 5.57 -15.94 -14.50
C HIS A 392 5.85 -14.48 -14.83
N PRO A 393 6.39 -13.69 -13.89
CA PRO A 393 6.77 -12.32 -14.18
C PRO A 393 7.88 -12.28 -15.24
N SER A 394 7.83 -11.29 -16.10
CA SER A 394 8.86 -11.03 -17.09
C SER A 394 10.17 -10.59 -16.42
N ARG A 395 11.30 -10.76 -17.10
CA ARG A 395 12.61 -10.30 -16.58
C ARG A 395 12.67 -8.78 -16.45
N THR A 396 11.96 -8.08 -17.32
CA THR A 396 11.88 -6.63 -17.35
C THR A 396 10.41 -6.22 -17.45
N PHE A 397 9.96 -5.42 -16.52
CA PHE A 397 8.61 -4.84 -16.51
C PHE A 397 8.69 -3.33 -16.37
N SER A 398 7.83 -2.60 -17.05
CA SER A 398 7.68 -1.17 -16.89
C SER A 398 6.23 -0.72 -17.01
N ALA A 399 5.83 0.21 -16.16
CA ALA A 399 4.55 0.89 -16.18
C ALA A 399 4.80 2.41 -16.18
N PRO A 400 5.01 3.02 -17.36
CA PRO A 400 5.42 4.43 -17.46
C PRO A 400 4.44 5.42 -16.83
N LYS A 401 3.13 5.15 -16.88
CA LYS A 401 2.10 6.03 -16.30
C LYS A 401 2.15 6.08 -14.77
N THR A 402 2.53 4.98 -14.11
CA THR A 402 2.75 4.94 -12.67
C THR A 402 4.20 5.14 -12.29
N SER A 403 5.08 5.29 -13.30
CA SER A 403 6.52 5.41 -13.12
C SER A 403 7.12 4.24 -12.34
N TRP A 404 6.72 3.01 -12.68
CA TRP A 404 7.31 1.78 -12.13
C TRP A 404 8.15 1.07 -13.17
N LEU A 405 9.27 0.55 -12.70
CA LEU A 405 10.16 -0.27 -13.50
C LEU A 405 10.75 -1.35 -12.59
N VAL A 406 10.73 -2.60 -13.03
CA VAL A 406 11.33 -3.73 -12.31
C VAL A 406 12.16 -4.55 -13.26
N GLN A 407 13.40 -4.84 -12.88
CA GLN A 407 14.24 -5.80 -13.58
C GLN A 407 14.74 -6.88 -12.64
N ARG A 408 14.80 -8.13 -13.12
CA ARG A 408 15.20 -9.29 -12.32
C ARG A 408 15.93 -10.33 -13.17
N THR A 409 16.90 -11.03 -12.57
CA THR A 409 17.61 -12.13 -13.25
C THR A 409 16.77 -13.40 -13.31
N GLY A 410 15.88 -13.60 -12.35
CA GLY A 410 14.98 -14.75 -12.25
C GLY A 410 14.05 -14.65 -11.04
N MET A 411 13.48 -15.78 -10.64
CA MET A 411 12.54 -15.89 -9.53
C MET A 411 13.01 -16.88 -8.44
N GLN A 412 14.31 -17.08 -8.29
CA GLN A 412 14.88 -17.90 -7.23
C GLN A 412 15.29 -16.99 -6.05
N PRO A 413 14.61 -17.03 -4.89
CA PRO A 413 14.79 -16.01 -3.84
C PRO A 413 16.23 -15.73 -3.43
N LEU A 414 17.06 -16.77 -3.31
CA LEU A 414 18.45 -16.64 -2.86
C LEU A 414 19.44 -16.31 -3.98
N LYS A 415 19.12 -16.72 -5.20
CA LYS A 415 20.04 -16.65 -6.35
C LYS A 415 19.74 -15.51 -7.28
N SER A 416 18.48 -15.07 -7.36
CA SER A 416 18.13 -13.99 -8.26
C SER A 416 18.43 -12.64 -7.66
N LEU A 417 18.89 -11.75 -8.51
CA LEU A 417 19.04 -10.32 -8.27
C LEU A 417 17.85 -9.58 -8.86
N ALA A 418 17.46 -8.47 -8.24
CA ALA A 418 16.47 -7.59 -8.83
C ALA A 418 16.66 -6.15 -8.36
N PHE A 419 16.20 -5.20 -9.17
CA PHE A 419 15.99 -3.83 -8.73
C PHE A 419 14.66 -3.30 -9.24
N ALA A 420 14.16 -2.30 -8.55
CA ALA A 420 13.02 -1.53 -9.00
C ALA A 420 13.33 -0.04 -8.93
N LEU A 421 12.78 0.71 -9.88
CA LEU A 421 12.77 2.17 -9.89
C LEU A 421 11.34 2.66 -9.80
N ASN A 422 11.18 3.76 -9.09
CA ASN A 422 9.92 4.48 -8.99
C ASN A 422 10.20 5.99 -9.00
N ALA A 423 9.37 6.72 -9.74
CA ALA A 423 9.15 8.13 -9.48
C ALA A 423 7.63 8.29 -9.42
N SER A 424 7.11 8.84 -8.37
CA SER A 424 5.70 8.70 -8.04
C SER A 424 4.78 9.57 -8.88
N ASP A 425 3.74 8.99 -9.41
CA ASP A 425 2.64 9.72 -10.04
C ASP A 425 1.31 9.09 -9.65
N GLY A 426 0.40 9.88 -9.08
CA GLY A 426 -0.92 9.44 -8.67
C GLY A 426 -1.23 9.56 -7.18
N ASN A 427 -2.29 8.87 -6.76
CA ASN A 427 -2.71 8.77 -5.37
C ASN A 427 -1.96 7.67 -4.62
N HIS A 428 -1.91 7.77 -3.30
CA HIS A 428 -1.20 6.83 -2.42
C HIS A 428 0.28 6.69 -2.77
N MET A 429 0.87 7.76 -3.30
CA MET A 429 2.27 7.85 -3.65
C MET A 429 3.01 8.82 -2.72
N HIS A 430 4.31 8.64 -2.63
CA HIS A 430 5.20 9.49 -1.85
C HIS A 430 6.03 10.40 -2.75
N ALA A 431 6.49 11.51 -2.20
CA ALA A 431 7.48 12.36 -2.84
C ALA A 431 8.86 11.68 -2.75
N ASN A 432 9.11 10.68 -3.55
CA ASN A 432 10.32 9.86 -3.48
C ASN A 432 11.34 10.12 -4.61
N GLY A 433 11.09 11.10 -5.48
CA GLY A 433 11.98 11.38 -6.61
C GLY A 433 12.16 10.13 -7.48
N ILE A 434 13.32 9.98 -8.12
CA ILE A 434 13.67 8.71 -8.80
C ILE A 434 14.26 7.77 -7.75
N SER A 435 13.41 7.07 -7.01
CA SER A 435 13.81 6.15 -5.96
C SER A 435 14.16 4.76 -6.49
N MET A 436 14.91 4.00 -5.71
CA MET A 436 15.40 2.66 -6.05
C MET A 436 15.21 1.70 -4.88
N GLU A 437 14.79 0.47 -5.18
CA GLU A 437 14.96 -0.70 -4.30
C GLU A 437 15.97 -1.68 -4.91
N LEU A 438 16.78 -2.35 -4.06
CA LEU A 438 17.70 -3.42 -4.46
C LEU A 438 17.36 -4.71 -3.71
N TYR A 439 17.29 -5.80 -4.45
CA TYR A 439 17.00 -7.13 -3.93
C TYR A 439 18.14 -8.11 -4.27
N ALA A 440 18.64 -8.78 -3.25
CA ALA A 440 19.61 -9.85 -3.39
C ALA A 440 19.61 -10.75 -2.16
N ARG A 441 20.10 -11.98 -2.27
CA ARG A 441 20.24 -12.91 -1.14
C ARG A 441 18.92 -13.19 -0.40
N GLY A 442 17.80 -13.14 -1.12
CA GLY A 442 16.48 -13.35 -0.53
C GLY A 442 15.95 -12.18 0.28
N GLN A 443 16.53 -11.00 0.14
CA GLN A 443 16.17 -9.81 0.94
C GLN A 443 16.13 -8.55 0.06
N ARG A 444 15.24 -7.61 0.42
CA ARG A 444 15.36 -6.22 -0.03
C ARG A 444 16.45 -5.57 0.81
N LEU A 445 17.66 -5.53 0.28
CA LEU A 445 18.79 -4.93 1.00
C LEU A 445 18.69 -3.42 1.05
N ALA A 446 18.20 -2.81 -0.03
CA ALA A 446 17.85 -1.40 -0.07
C ALA A 446 16.32 -1.24 -0.23
N PRO A 447 15.56 -1.25 0.87
CA PRO A 447 14.10 -1.16 0.83
C PRO A 447 13.62 0.28 0.66
N ASP A 448 12.37 0.44 0.23
CA ASP A 448 11.61 1.67 0.43
C ASP A 448 11.19 1.83 1.91
N ALA A 449 11.02 3.07 2.37
CA ALA A 449 10.71 3.37 3.76
C ALA A 449 9.32 2.90 4.20
N GLY A 450 8.37 2.74 3.28
CA GLY A 450 6.99 2.37 3.59
C GLY A 450 6.17 3.54 4.11
N ILE A 451 5.17 3.26 4.95
CA ILE A 451 4.13 4.22 5.37
C ILE A 451 4.17 4.62 6.84
N GLY A 452 5.17 4.18 7.58
CA GLY A 452 5.29 4.48 8.99
C GLY A 452 4.30 3.75 9.89
N TYR A 453 4.39 4.06 11.18
CA TYR A 453 3.59 3.37 12.20
C TYR A 453 2.15 3.88 12.26
N SER A 454 1.96 5.17 12.05
CA SER A 454 0.69 5.86 12.29
C SER A 454 -0.22 5.97 11.07
N LEU A 455 0.09 5.32 9.95
CA LEU A 455 -0.74 5.25 8.74
C LEU A 455 -1.56 6.54 8.49
N TYR A 456 -1.07 7.44 7.66
CA TYR A 456 -1.75 8.68 7.22
C TYR A 456 -1.99 9.74 8.30
N SER A 457 -1.81 9.44 9.58
CA SER A 457 -2.25 10.33 10.67
C SER A 457 -1.13 10.82 11.58
N GLY A 458 0.06 10.23 11.54
CA GLY A 458 1.19 10.65 12.35
C GLY A 458 2.06 11.72 11.67
N ASP A 459 2.75 12.52 12.47
CA ASP A 459 3.72 13.48 11.96
C ASP A 459 4.86 12.77 11.23
N ASP A 460 5.28 11.59 11.71
CA ASP A 460 6.28 10.73 11.08
C ASP A 460 5.90 10.33 9.65
N TYR A 461 4.62 10.04 9.37
CA TYR A 461 4.17 9.79 8.00
C TYR A 461 4.35 11.00 7.10
N LYS A 462 3.94 12.18 7.56
CA LYS A 462 3.99 13.43 6.79
C LYS A 462 5.39 13.98 6.62
N GLU A 463 6.20 13.91 7.68
CA GLU A 463 7.49 14.58 7.75
C GLU A 463 8.67 13.68 7.35
N TRP A 464 8.49 12.36 7.40
CA TRP A 464 9.54 11.41 7.06
C TRP A 464 9.13 10.46 5.95
N TYR A 465 8.22 9.49 6.22
CA TYR A 465 7.95 8.37 5.31
C TYR A 465 7.47 8.78 3.92
N SER A 466 6.79 9.90 3.78
CA SER A 466 6.34 10.42 2.48
C SER A 466 7.26 11.49 1.88
N GLN A 467 8.50 11.64 2.37
CA GLN A 467 9.42 12.68 1.95
C GLN A 467 10.70 12.12 1.32
N PHE A 468 11.34 12.88 0.41
CA PHE A 468 12.56 12.45 -0.30
C PHE A 468 13.65 11.82 0.57
N PRO A 469 14.03 12.40 1.74
CA PRO A 469 15.11 11.84 2.56
C PRO A 469 14.86 10.43 3.11
N ALA A 470 13.62 9.93 3.09
CA ALA A 470 13.29 8.57 3.50
C ALA A 470 13.51 7.52 2.39
N HIS A 471 13.80 7.95 1.17
CA HIS A 471 13.90 7.09 -0.01
C HIS A 471 15.30 7.06 -0.60
N ASN A 472 15.61 6.05 -1.40
CA ASN A 472 16.91 5.90 -2.07
C ASN A 472 16.95 6.79 -3.33
N THR A 473 17.14 8.09 -3.16
CA THR A 473 17.03 9.11 -4.21
C THR A 473 17.95 10.30 -3.97
N VAL A 474 17.83 11.35 -4.78
CA VAL A 474 18.52 12.62 -4.59
C VAL A 474 17.54 13.72 -4.20
N CYS A 475 17.76 14.32 -3.04
CA CYS A 475 17.04 15.49 -2.56
C CYS A 475 17.84 16.75 -2.90
N VAL A 476 17.20 17.72 -3.55
CA VAL A 476 17.85 18.98 -3.99
C VAL A 476 17.52 20.07 -3.02
N ASN A 477 18.54 20.76 -2.50
CA ASN A 477 18.44 21.87 -1.53
C ASN A 477 17.64 21.51 -0.27
N GLY A 478 17.49 20.22 0.04
CA GLY A 478 16.69 19.73 1.16
C GLY A 478 15.19 19.92 1.01
N ILE A 479 14.71 20.17 -0.20
CA ILE A 479 13.28 20.45 -0.46
C ILE A 479 12.54 19.15 -0.75
N SER A 480 11.45 18.93 0.01
CA SER A 480 10.53 17.83 -0.17
C SER A 480 9.15 18.24 0.34
N ALA A 481 8.56 19.23 -0.30
CA ALA A 481 7.35 19.92 0.18
C ALA A 481 6.11 19.51 -0.62
N TYR A 482 5.85 18.20 -0.71
CA TYR A 482 4.74 17.66 -1.49
C TYR A 482 3.52 17.33 -0.64
N PRO A 483 2.32 17.40 -1.24
CA PRO A 483 1.12 16.90 -0.59
C PRO A 483 1.26 15.44 -0.19
N VAL A 484 0.79 15.12 1.00
CA VAL A 484 0.74 13.74 1.49
C VAL A 484 -0.25 12.93 0.65
N MET A 485 0.04 11.66 0.41
CA MET A 485 -0.79 10.73 -0.37
C MET A 485 -0.96 11.12 -1.85
N LYS A 486 -0.27 12.13 -2.30
CA LYS A 486 -0.27 12.54 -3.71
C LYS A 486 1.13 12.84 -4.17
N SER A 487 1.47 12.41 -5.36
CA SER A 487 2.68 12.81 -6.04
C SER A 487 2.41 13.08 -7.50
N ASN A 488 3.21 13.95 -8.08
CA ASN A 488 3.15 14.33 -9.49
C ASN A 488 4.57 14.43 -10.05
N HIS A 489 5.30 13.31 -9.95
CA HIS A 489 6.70 13.19 -10.29
C HIS A 489 6.94 12.02 -11.25
N PRO A 490 6.29 11.98 -12.43
CA PRO A 490 6.53 10.91 -13.38
C PRO A 490 7.95 11.00 -13.91
N PHE A 491 8.63 9.87 -14.01
CA PHE A 491 9.84 9.80 -14.80
C PHE A 491 9.53 9.41 -16.25
N ARG A 492 10.42 9.80 -17.13
CA ARG A 492 10.46 9.32 -18.50
C ARG A 492 11.52 8.24 -18.62
N ILE A 493 11.13 7.07 -19.14
CA ILE A 493 12.07 6.00 -19.47
C ILE A 493 12.81 6.39 -20.74
N ILE A 494 14.13 6.49 -20.68
CA ILE A 494 15.00 6.78 -21.84
C ILE A 494 15.45 5.50 -22.49
N GLU A 495 15.88 4.52 -21.70
CA GLU A 495 16.25 3.17 -22.09
C GLU A 495 15.90 2.20 -20.98
N ASN A 496 15.46 1.01 -21.37
CA ASN A 496 15.11 -0.08 -20.44
C ASN A 496 15.32 -1.39 -21.22
N THR A 497 16.44 -2.06 -21.00
CA THR A 497 16.84 -3.17 -21.85
C THR A 497 17.79 -4.16 -21.16
N GLU A 498 18.06 -5.25 -21.85
CA GLU A 498 19.03 -6.27 -21.48
C GLU A 498 20.03 -6.44 -22.63
N THR A 499 21.31 -6.62 -22.30
CA THR A 499 22.36 -6.89 -23.26
C THR A 499 23.35 -7.94 -22.75
N GLU A 500 24.06 -8.60 -23.63
CA GLU A 500 25.08 -9.55 -23.24
C GLU A 500 26.36 -8.85 -22.78
N LEU A 501 27.03 -9.45 -21.80
CA LEU A 501 28.33 -9.04 -21.30
C LEU A 501 29.32 -10.22 -21.45
N GLY A 502 30.01 -10.26 -22.58
CA GLY A 502 30.82 -11.41 -22.91
C GLY A 502 30.00 -12.68 -23.11
N LYS A 503 30.67 -13.86 -22.98
CA LYS A 503 30.04 -15.15 -23.24
C LYS A 503 29.03 -15.56 -22.13
N ASP A 504 29.36 -15.29 -20.88
CA ASP A 504 28.67 -15.86 -19.70
C ASP A 504 28.06 -14.80 -18.79
N GLY A 505 28.00 -13.54 -19.22
CA GLY A 505 27.41 -12.42 -18.46
C GLY A 505 26.25 -11.77 -19.18
N ALA A 506 25.39 -11.16 -18.38
CA ALA A 506 24.25 -10.35 -18.83
C ALA A 506 24.23 -9.02 -18.09
N VAL A 507 23.75 -7.98 -18.74
CA VAL A 507 23.47 -6.67 -18.15
C VAL A 507 22.02 -6.32 -18.41
N GLN A 508 21.30 -6.08 -17.34
CA GLN A 508 19.98 -5.45 -17.39
C GLN A 508 20.15 -4.03 -16.87
N TYR A 509 19.69 -3.04 -17.62
CA TYR A 509 19.83 -1.65 -17.20
C TYR A 509 18.63 -0.81 -17.58
N SER A 510 18.44 0.25 -16.83
CA SER A 510 17.43 1.26 -17.08
C SER A 510 18.00 2.65 -16.90
N ILE A 511 17.65 3.55 -17.81
CA ILE A 511 17.94 4.98 -17.72
C ILE A 511 16.62 5.70 -17.71
N VAL A 512 16.40 6.47 -16.67
CA VAL A 512 15.19 7.28 -16.49
C VAL A 512 15.57 8.73 -16.21
N SER A 513 14.68 9.66 -16.53
CA SER A 513 14.88 11.07 -16.25
C SER A 513 13.59 11.75 -15.85
N MET A 514 13.72 12.83 -15.07
CA MET A 514 12.63 13.75 -14.74
C MET A 514 13.17 15.16 -14.56
N THR A 515 12.32 16.15 -14.70
CA THR A 515 12.52 17.49 -14.11
C THR A 515 11.67 17.54 -12.86
N GLU A 516 12.30 17.70 -11.70
CA GLU A 516 11.63 17.70 -10.42
C GLU A 516 10.77 18.97 -10.28
N PRO A 517 9.44 18.86 -10.04
CA PRO A 517 8.51 19.99 -10.18
C PRO A 517 8.72 21.16 -9.23
N GLU A 518 9.21 20.90 -8.00
CA GLU A 518 9.36 21.96 -6.99
C GLU A 518 10.70 22.67 -7.07
N THR A 519 11.76 21.94 -7.35
CA THR A 519 13.11 22.50 -7.42
C THR A 519 13.52 22.86 -8.85
N PHE A 520 12.76 22.40 -9.85
CA PHE A 520 13.09 22.49 -11.27
C PHE A 520 14.44 21.85 -11.62
N ALA A 521 14.86 20.88 -10.81
CA ALA A 521 16.10 20.18 -11.03
C ALA A 521 15.93 19.11 -12.13
N ASP A 522 16.81 19.14 -13.12
CA ASP A 522 16.96 18.04 -14.06
C ASP A 522 17.62 16.86 -13.36
N GLN A 523 17.01 15.70 -13.42
CA GLN A 523 17.52 14.46 -12.85
C GLN A 523 17.56 13.35 -13.90
N GLN A 524 18.63 12.55 -13.89
CA GLN A 524 18.77 11.34 -14.68
C GLN A 524 19.43 10.26 -13.83
N ARG A 525 18.80 9.09 -13.77
CA ARG A 525 19.36 7.94 -13.08
C ARG A 525 19.53 6.77 -14.03
N LEU A 526 20.70 6.15 -13.96
CA LEU A 526 20.98 4.86 -14.56
C LEU A 526 21.17 3.85 -13.45
N VAL A 527 20.41 2.76 -13.50
CA VAL A 527 20.69 1.57 -12.69
C VAL A 527 20.96 0.41 -13.63
N ALA A 528 22.07 -0.26 -13.42
CA ALA A 528 22.44 -1.46 -14.15
C ALA A 528 22.68 -2.62 -13.18
N MET A 529 22.20 -3.79 -13.52
CA MET A 529 22.40 -5.04 -12.81
C MET A 529 23.22 -5.96 -13.70
N ILE A 530 24.39 -6.32 -13.23
CA ILE A 530 25.33 -7.19 -13.92
C ILE A 530 25.33 -8.53 -13.22
N SER A 531 25.12 -9.61 -13.97
CA SER A 531 25.03 -10.97 -13.44
C SER A 531 25.63 -11.99 -14.37
N ALA A 532 25.85 -13.21 -13.89
CA ALA A 532 26.05 -14.35 -14.76
C ALA A 532 24.78 -14.63 -15.58
N LYS A 533 24.90 -15.24 -16.75
CA LYS A 533 23.75 -15.70 -17.55
C LYS A 533 22.92 -16.75 -16.80
N GLU A 534 23.60 -17.62 -16.07
CA GLU A 534 22.95 -18.55 -15.15
C GLU A 534 22.64 -17.84 -13.84
N ASP A 535 21.40 -17.97 -13.36
CA ASP A 535 20.92 -17.36 -12.12
C ASP A 535 21.54 -18.05 -10.89
N ASN A 536 22.80 -17.72 -10.61
CA ASN A 536 23.63 -18.32 -9.56
C ASN A 536 23.82 -17.43 -8.33
N GLY A 537 23.20 -16.26 -8.32
CA GLY A 537 23.27 -15.28 -7.23
C GLY A 537 24.49 -14.36 -7.29
N LYS A 538 25.44 -14.58 -8.16
CA LYS A 538 26.60 -13.69 -8.31
C LYS A 538 26.25 -12.51 -9.21
N GLY A 539 26.77 -11.36 -8.84
CA GLY A 539 26.56 -10.14 -9.61
C GLY A 539 26.58 -8.90 -8.72
N TYR A 540 26.34 -7.75 -9.32
CA TYR A 540 26.42 -6.46 -8.67
C TYR A 540 25.51 -5.45 -9.37
N PHE A 541 25.28 -4.32 -8.71
CA PHE A 541 24.50 -3.21 -9.26
C PHE A 541 25.40 -1.99 -9.44
N VAL A 542 25.15 -1.21 -10.48
CA VAL A 542 25.77 0.10 -10.73
C VAL A 542 24.68 1.14 -10.73
N ASP A 543 24.83 2.19 -9.94
CA ASP A 543 23.90 3.31 -9.86
C ASP A 543 24.64 4.62 -10.17
N ILE A 544 24.21 5.32 -11.20
CA ILE A 544 24.76 6.61 -11.61
C ILE A 544 23.63 7.62 -11.62
N PHE A 545 23.66 8.57 -10.67
CA PHE A 545 22.65 9.58 -10.52
C PHE A 545 23.19 10.98 -10.86
N ARG A 546 22.59 11.62 -11.84
CA ARG A 546 22.88 12.98 -12.27
C ARG A 546 21.78 13.92 -11.80
N SER A 547 22.14 15.06 -11.23
CA SER A 547 21.17 16.06 -10.76
C SER A 547 21.74 17.47 -10.86
N ARG A 548 20.95 18.41 -11.38
CA ARG A 548 21.30 19.84 -11.44
C ARG A 548 20.06 20.72 -11.41
N GLN A 549 20.15 21.86 -10.79
CA GLN A 549 19.25 22.99 -11.05
C GLN A 549 19.89 23.86 -12.14
N PRO A 550 19.30 24.01 -13.32
CA PRO A 550 19.92 24.80 -14.40
C PRO A 550 20.30 26.22 -14.00
N ASP A 551 19.44 26.88 -13.20
CA ASP A 551 19.62 28.27 -12.72
C ASP A 551 20.16 28.35 -11.28
N GLY A 552 20.53 27.22 -10.66
CA GLY A 552 20.90 27.17 -9.23
C GLY A 552 22.31 27.70 -8.90
N GLY A 553 23.20 27.79 -9.89
CA GLY A 553 24.59 28.21 -9.68
C GLY A 553 25.30 27.38 -8.60
N ASP A 554 26.27 28.00 -7.92
CA ASP A 554 27.05 27.31 -6.85
C ASP A 554 26.29 27.22 -5.51
N LYS A 555 25.11 27.81 -5.40
CA LYS A 555 24.32 27.79 -4.16
C LYS A 555 23.52 26.52 -3.97
N GLN A 556 23.28 25.76 -5.04
CA GLN A 556 22.60 24.49 -4.96
C GLN A 556 23.45 23.45 -4.24
N PHE A 557 22.79 22.50 -3.62
CA PHE A 557 23.41 21.27 -3.14
C PHE A 557 22.48 20.08 -3.40
N HIS A 558 23.07 18.92 -3.56
CA HIS A 558 22.38 17.69 -3.87
C HIS A 558 22.76 16.62 -2.86
N ASP A 559 21.77 16.05 -2.18
CA ASP A 559 21.96 14.99 -1.19
C ASP A 559 21.48 13.66 -1.79
N TYR A 560 22.41 12.77 -2.08
CA TYR A 560 22.12 11.40 -2.47
C TYR A 560 21.92 10.57 -1.21
N PHE A 561 20.70 10.02 -1.04
CA PHE A 561 20.33 9.15 0.06
C PHE A 561 20.37 7.69 -0.37
N TYR A 562 20.92 6.85 0.50
CA TYR A 562 20.87 5.39 0.39
C TYR A 562 20.61 4.76 1.76
N HIS A 563 19.59 3.93 1.81
CA HIS A 563 19.15 3.19 3.00
C HIS A 563 19.39 1.70 2.80
N ASN A 564 19.95 1.04 3.79
CA ASN A 564 20.22 -0.39 3.73
C ASN A 564 19.73 -1.10 5.01
N MET A 565 19.20 -2.31 4.83
CA MET A 565 18.89 -3.19 5.94
C MET A 565 20.18 -3.69 6.60
N GLY A 566 20.20 -3.77 7.93
CA GLY A 566 21.31 -4.31 8.68
C GLY A 566 21.39 -3.78 10.10
N GLN A 567 22.34 -4.30 10.88
CA GLN A 567 22.58 -3.90 12.25
C GLN A 567 23.84 -3.05 12.41
N SER A 568 24.77 -3.11 11.46
CA SER A 568 26.02 -2.34 11.53
C SER A 568 26.45 -1.84 10.15
N MET A 569 27.17 -0.73 10.16
CA MET A 569 27.70 -0.07 8.98
C MET A 569 29.11 0.47 9.27
N SER A 570 30.07 0.23 8.35
CA SER A 570 31.42 0.85 8.38
C SER A 570 31.63 1.73 7.14
N CYS A 571 32.64 2.60 7.23
CA CYS A 571 33.12 3.43 6.13
C CYS A 571 34.65 3.27 6.05
N ASP A 572 35.13 2.72 4.97
CA ASP A 572 36.53 2.39 4.75
C ASP A 572 37.04 2.99 3.41
N ASP A 573 38.36 3.12 3.27
CA ASP A 573 38.96 3.41 1.98
C ASP A 573 38.98 2.16 1.09
N THR A 574 39.45 2.28 -0.15
CA THR A 574 39.52 1.14 -1.09
C THR A 574 40.59 0.11 -0.73
N GLN A 575 41.45 0.40 0.25
CA GLN A 575 42.46 -0.51 0.80
C GLN A 575 41.96 -1.23 2.06
N GLY A 576 40.76 -0.86 2.56
CA GLY A 576 40.17 -1.45 3.76
C GLY A 576 40.57 -0.76 5.08
N ASN A 577 41.20 0.42 5.03
CA ASN A 577 41.45 1.22 6.20
C ASN A 577 40.25 2.07 6.57
N SER A 578 39.91 2.16 7.84
CA SER A 578 38.75 2.95 8.27
C SER A 578 38.94 4.45 8.00
N ILE A 579 37.98 5.05 7.36
CA ILE A 579 37.91 6.50 7.16
C ILE A 579 37.42 7.12 8.48
N ALA A 580 38.22 8.05 9.01
CA ALA A 580 37.85 8.77 10.22
C ALA A 580 36.64 9.67 9.94
N MET A 581 35.55 9.46 10.67
CA MET A 581 34.32 10.23 10.59
C MET A 581 34.06 10.94 11.91
N GLU A 582 33.82 12.25 11.86
CA GLU A 582 33.57 13.07 13.03
C GLU A 582 32.05 13.20 13.29
N PRO A 583 31.61 13.22 14.56
CA PRO A 583 30.23 13.55 14.89
C PRO A 583 29.84 14.91 14.32
N THR A 584 28.61 15.01 13.79
CA THR A 584 28.15 16.22 13.14
C THR A 584 26.73 16.59 13.48
N GLN A 585 26.44 17.90 13.47
CA GLN A 585 25.07 18.42 13.49
C GLN A 585 24.58 18.80 12.09
N GLU A 586 25.37 18.66 11.06
CA GLU A 586 24.96 18.82 9.67
C GLU A 586 23.84 17.80 9.32
N LEU A 587 23.16 17.96 8.21
CA LEU A 587 21.93 17.26 7.90
C LEU A 587 20.80 17.55 8.92
N ALA A 588 20.75 18.76 9.46
CA ALA A 588 19.68 19.26 10.28
C ALA A 588 19.21 20.60 9.72
N PHE A 589 17.92 20.72 9.46
CA PHE A 589 17.35 21.93 8.92
C PHE A 589 16.24 22.48 9.83
N ALA A 590 16.16 23.79 9.91
CA ALA A 590 15.07 24.48 10.54
C ALA A 590 14.15 25.03 9.45
N GLY A 591 12.94 24.49 9.34
CA GLY A 591 11.95 24.94 8.37
C GLY A 591 10.95 23.84 8.03
N ALA A 592 9.70 24.20 7.79
CA ALA A 592 8.61 23.24 7.64
C ALA A 592 8.81 22.23 6.47
N HIS A 593 9.37 22.69 5.37
CA HIS A 593 9.62 21.85 4.19
C HIS A 593 10.92 21.03 4.26
N LEU A 594 11.69 21.17 5.34
CA LEU A 594 12.93 20.44 5.59
C LEU A 594 12.81 19.50 6.81
N GLY A 595 11.60 19.29 7.31
CA GLY A 595 11.33 18.50 8.52
C GLY A 595 11.93 17.10 8.49
N ALA A 596 11.97 16.43 7.34
CA ALA A 596 12.49 15.08 7.20
C ALA A 596 13.93 14.91 7.71
N TYR A 597 14.79 15.88 7.54
CA TYR A 597 16.17 15.81 8.01
C TYR A 597 16.29 15.73 9.54
N SER A 598 15.30 16.20 10.29
CA SER A 598 15.26 16.10 11.75
C SER A 598 15.10 14.66 12.26
N TYR A 599 14.65 13.75 11.41
CA TYR A 599 14.52 12.33 11.70
C TYR A 599 15.84 11.54 11.59
N LEU A 600 16.88 12.15 11.00
CA LEU A 600 18.20 11.55 10.92
C LEU A 600 18.96 11.75 12.24
N PHE A 601 19.54 10.69 12.78
CA PHE A 601 20.24 10.71 14.04
C PHE A 601 21.53 9.88 14.00
N ASP A 602 22.35 9.95 15.05
CA ASP A 602 23.64 9.27 15.15
C ASP A 602 24.51 9.59 13.92
N LYS A 603 24.68 10.89 13.67
CA LYS A 603 25.27 11.42 12.45
C LYS A 603 26.77 11.64 12.57
N TYR A 604 27.51 11.13 11.61
CA TYR A 604 28.95 11.33 11.43
C TYR A 604 29.24 11.75 10.00
N CYS A 605 30.26 12.55 9.79
CA CYS A 605 30.67 12.99 8.47
C CYS A 605 32.18 12.87 8.24
N ALA A 606 32.54 12.73 6.97
CA ALA A 606 33.90 12.85 6.47
C ALA A 606 33.92 13.71 5.21
N LYS A 607 34.91 14.62 5.13
CA LYS A 607 35.21 15.40 3.91
C LYS A 607 36.38 14.71 3.22
N THR A 608 36.11 14.02 2.13
CA THR A 608 37.13 13.31 1.36
C THR A 608 36.81 13.36 -0.12
N SER A 609 37.86 13.51 -0.95
CA SER A 609 37.76 13.38 -2.40
C SER A 609 38.13 11.96 -2.87
N GLU A 610 38.57 11.10 -1.95
CA GLU A 610 38.96 9.74 -2.25
C GLU A 610 37.73 8.82 -2.35
N ASP A 611 37.88 7.73 -3.12
CA ASP A 611 36.88 6.68 -3.20
C ASP A 611 36.70 5.99 -1.84
N ALA A 612 35.47 5.65 -1.51
CA ALA A 612 35.12 5.04 -0.24
C ALA A 612 34.32 3.75 -0.41
N VAL A 613 34.30 2.93 0.62
CA VAL A 613 33.52 1.68 0.69
C VAL A 613 32.67 1.70 1.96
N MET A 614 31.35 1.78 1.77
CA MET A 614 30.39 1.57 2.87
C MET A 614 30.07 0.07 2.93
N THR A 615 30.21 -0.54 4.09
CA THR A 615 29.85 -1.95 4.28
C THR A 615 28.72 -2.06 5.27
N TYR A 616 27.60 -2.63 4.82
CA TYR A 616 26.40 -2.89 5.62
C TYR A 616 26.35 -4.37 5.97
N MET A 617 26.11 -4.70 7.21
CA MET A 617 26.03 -6.09 7.67
C MET A 617 24.66 -6.40 8.24
N LEU A 618 24.02 -7.42 7.67
CA LEU A 618 22.77 -8.00 8.13
C LEU A 618 23.03 -9.39 8.67
N THR A 619 22.89 -9.57 9.98
CA THR A 619 23.01 -10.87 10.63
C THR A 619 21.63 -11.39 10.96
N PRO A 620 21.15 -12.47 10.32
CA PRO A 620 19.87 -13.07 10.64
C PRO A 620 19.88 -13.66 12.05
N VAL A 621 18.99 -13.19 12.92
CA VAL A 621 18.86 -13.67 14.30
C VAL A 621 17.52 -14.35 14.58
N ASN A 622 16.54 -14.23 13.67
CA ASN A 622 15.24 -14.82 13.81
C ASN A 622 15.25 -16.28 13.33
N GLN A 623 15.37 -17.22 14.25
CA GLN A 623 15.42 -18.66 13.93
C GLN A 623 14.11 -19.17 13.29
N ASN A 624 12.96 -18.61 13.65
CA ASN A 624 11.69 -18.99 13.03
C ASN A 624 11.65 -18.59 11.55
N TYR A 625 12.22 -17.43 11.23
CA TYR A 625 12.38 -16.99 9.85
C TYR A 625 13.31 -17.94 9.09
N LEU A 626 14.50 -18.21 9.60
CA LEU A 626 15.46 -19.11 8.96
C LEU A 626 14.87 -20.51 8.71
N LYS A 627 14.16 -21.05 9.70
CA LYS A 627 13.47 -22.33 9.57
C LYS A 627 12.36 -22.31 8.54
N SER A 628 11.63 -21.22 8.44
CA SER A 628 10.52 -21.08 7.47
C SER A 628 10.97 -21.05 6.01
N ILE A 629 12.22 -20.67 5.76
CA ILE A 629 12.86 -20.65 4.44
C ILE A 629 13.80 -21.85 4.20
N GLY A 630 13.88 -22.79 5.14
CA GLY A 630 14.73 -24.00 5.02
C GLY A 630 16.23 -23.74 5.17
N GLU A 631 16.61 -22.65 5.83
CA GLU A 631 17.98 -22.12 5.87
C GLU A 631 18.48 -21.95 7.31
N GLU A 632 18.43 -23.01 8.11
CA GLU A 632 18.74 -22.95 9.56
C GLU A 632 20.17 -22.43 9.90
N ASN A 633 21.10 -22.48 8.97
CA ASN A 633 22.50 -22.10 9.17
C ASN A 633 22.97 -20.98 8.22
N ARG A 634 22.09 -20.12 7.79
CA ARG A 634 22.43 -19.04 6.89
C ARG A 634 23.36 -18.02 7.56
N GLY A 635 24.52 -17.81 6.99
CA GLY A 635 25.49 -16.82 7.44
C GLY A 635 25.00 -15.38 7.25
N PRO A 636 25.77 -14.39 7.72
CA PRO A 636 25.44 -12.98 7.52
C PRO A 636 25.43 -12.63 6.03
N ILE A 637 24.66 -11.58 5.72
CA ILE A 637 24.65 -10.92 4.41
C ILE A 637 25.37 -9.60 4.56
N THR A 638 26.25 -9.29 3.61
CA THR A 638 26.86 -7.97 3.50
C THR A 638 26.44 -7.31 2.20
N MET A 639 26.25 -6.00 2.22
CA MET A 639 26.21 -5.15 1.05
C MET A 639 27.43 -4.22 1.11
N LYS A 640 28.31 -4.29 0.14
CA LYS A 640 29.38 -3.31 -0.05
C LYS A 640 28.95 -2.29 -1.09
N GLN A 641 28.93 -1.01 -0.70
CA GLN A 641 28.69 0.11 -1.58
C GLN A 641 30.03 0.81 -1.83
N TYR A 642 30.57 0.64 -3.03
CA TYR A 642 31.73 1.40 -3.48
C TYR A 642 31.25 2.75 -4.01
N VAL A 643 31.81 3.82 -3.50
CA VAL A 643 31.40 5.20 -3.76
C VAL A 643 32.55 5.92 -4.44
N LYS A 644 32.28 6.51 -5.60
CA LYS A 644 33.26 7.37 -6.28
C LYS A 644 33.46 8.64 -5.46
N GLY A 645 34.72 8.91 -5.13
CA GLY A 645 35.15 10.16 -4.51
C GLY A 645 34.99 11.34 -5.47
N GLU A 646 34.79 12.53 -4.92
CA GLU A 646 34.64 13.76 -5.70
C GLU A 646 34.97 14.99 -4.85
N ASN A 647 35.53 16.02 -5.48
CA ASN A 647 35.79 17.29 -4.80
C ASN A 647 34.49 17.93 -4.28
N ASP A 648 34.56 18.62 -3.19
CA ASP A 648 33.43 19.32 -2.53
C ASP A 648 32.28 18.38 -2.15
N ARG A 649 32.57 17.09 -1.97
CA ARG A 649 31.62 16.09 -1.51
C ARG A 649 31.82 15.76 -0.04
N ILE A 650 30.73 15.68 0.70
CA ILE A 650 30.73 15.28 2.12
C ILE A 650 29.99 13.96 2.20
N LEU A 651 30.63 12.98 2.82
CA LEU A 651 30.02 11.69 3.11
C LEU A 651 29.47 11.69 4.53
N PHE A 652 28.24 11.21 4.70
CA PHE A 652 27.62 11.05 6.01
C PHE A 652 27.24 9.58 6.23
N ARG A 653 27.44 9.15 7.44
CA ARG A 653 26.90 7.93 8.00
C ARG A 653 25.93 8.32 9.11
N CYS A 654 24.70 7.86 9.03
CA CYS A 654 23.67 8.13 10.03
C CYS A 654 22.67 6.98 10.14
N LYS A 655 21.70 7.16 11.01
CA LYS A 655 20.56 6.29 11.20
C LYS A 655 19.28 7.06 10.90
N ALA A 656 18.29 6.35 10.42
CA ALA A 656 16.95 6.84 10.12
C ALA A 656 15.89 6.00 10.84
N PRO A 657 14.64 6.45 10.91
CA PRO A 657 13.53 5.63 11.41
C PRO A 657 13.47 4.25 10.75
N THR A 658 12.89 3.28 11.43
CA THR A 658 12.75 1.92 10.93
C THR A 658 11.94 1.87 9.64
N THR A 659 12.23 0.89 8.79
CA THR A 659 11.48 0.65 7.55
C THR A 659 10.14 -0.01 7.88
N GLU A 660 9.12 0.79 8.15
CA GLU A 660 7.85 0.31 8.71
C GLU A 660 7.09 -0.62 7.74
N GLY A 661 7.20 -0.39 6.44
CA GLY A 661 6.59 -1.28 5.43
C GLY A 661 7.02 -2.74 5.60
N LEU A 662 8.26 -2.97 5.96
CA LEU A 662 8.81 -4.30 6.24
C LEU A 662 8.54 -4.77 7.67
N SER A 663 8.38 -3.86 8.64
CA SER A 663 8.22 -4.21 10.07
C SER A 663 6.98 -5.05 10.35
N ARG A 664 5.97 -5.00 9.49
CA ARG A 664 4.73 -5.78 9.59
C ARG A 664 4.88 -7.20 9.05
N MET A 665 5.96 -7.50 8.35
CA MET A 665 6.22 -8.84 7.84
C MET A 665 6.66 -9.75 8.99
N LYS A 666 5.94 -10.83 9.23
CA LYS A 666 6.24 -11.78 10.33
C LYS A 666 7.56 -12.51 10.14
N ASN A 667 8.00 -12.68 8.90
CA ASN A 667 9.17 -13.47 8.53
C ASN A 667 10.33 -12.56 8.13
N MET A 668 10.77 -11.70 9.04
CA MET A 668 11.97 -10.86 8.85
C MET A 668 13.17 -11.48 9.54
N PRO A 669 14.39 -11.28 8.99
CA PRO A 669 15.60 -11.90 9.55
C PRO A 669 15.96 -11.38 10.94
N TYR A 670 15.51 -10.19 11.32
CA TYR A 670 15.69 -9.60 12.65
C TYR A 670 14.48 -8.74 13.04
N ASN A 671 14.43 -8.24 14.29
CA ASN A 671 13.35 -7.38 14.74
C ASN A 671 13.50 -5.96 14.17
N ILE A 672 12.93 -5.73 13.01
CA ILE A 672 13.07 -4.48 12.27
C ILE A 672 12.41 -3.29 12.99
N LYS A 673 11.41 -3.53 13.85
CA LYS A 673 10.76 -2.47 14.64
C LYS A 673 11.69 -1.77 15.62
N GLU A 674 12.71 -2.49 16.10
CA GLU A 674 13.66 -2.00 17.08
C GLU A 674 15.00 -1.61 16.44
N THR A 675 15.13 -1.81 15.14
CA THR A 675 16.38 -1.60 14.42
C THR A 675 16.24 -0.40 13.49
N PRO A 676 16.96 0.69 13.73
CA PRO A 676 16.98 1.83 12.83
C PRO A 676 17.53 1.45 11.46
N THR A 677 17.08 2.17 10.44
CA THR A 677 17.60 2.00 9.08
C THR A 677 18.99 2.61 8.97
N LEU A 678 19.95 1.84 8.47
CA LEU A 678 21.30 2.32 8.21
C LEU A 678 21.27 3.22 6.98
N THR A 679 21.80 4.43 7.11
CA THR A 679 21.65 5.48 6.10
C THR A 679 23.00 6.09 5.75
N TYR A 680 23.28 6.10 4.45
CA TYR A 680 24.38 6.84 3.84
C TYR A 680 23.82 8.07 3.13
N VAL A 681 24.50 9.21 3.28
CA VAL A 681 24.18 10.41 2.50
C VAL A 681 25.48 10.96 1.89
N ALA A 682 25.45 11.30 0.62
CA ALA A 682 26.51 12.03 -0.02
C ALA A 682 25.99 13.43 -0.43
N ARG A 683 26.52 14.49 0.18
CA ARG A 683 26.22 15.86 -0.21
C ARG A 683 27.22 16.38 -1.22
N GLN A 684 26.76 16.73 -2.40
CA GLN A 684 27.53 17.48 -3.38
C GLN A 684 27.15 18.94 -3.30
N GLN A 685 28.13 19.80 -2.98
CA GLN A 685 27.96 21.25 -3.11
C GLN A 685 28.08 21.65 -4.58
N GLY A 686 27.22 22.54 -5.04
CA GLY A 686 27.04 22.81 -6.46
C GLY A 686 26.27 21.69 -7.17
N GLU A 687 26.28 21.68 -8.47
CA GLU A 687 25.56 20.70 -9.26
C GLU A 687 26.24 19.29 -9.22
N ALA A 688 25.42 18.26 -9.38
CA ALA A 688 25.83 16.87 -9.46
C ALA A 688 25.53 16.23 -10.85
N TRP A 689 25.54 17.04 -11.91
CA TRP A 689 25.38 16.56 -13.27
C TRP A 689 26.72 16.21 -13.89
N GLN A 690 27.68 17.14 -13.88
CA GLN A 690 29.04 16.87 -14.37
C GLN A 690 29.86 16.04 -13.36
N ARG A 691 29.47 16.07 -12.10
CA ARG A 691 30.05 15.29 -11.00
C ARG A 691 29.00 14.32 -10.41
N PRO A 692 28.52 13.33 -11.21
CA PRO A 692 27.43 12.46 -10.80
C PRO A 692 27.77 11.64 -9.56
N PHE A 693 26.75 11.23 -8.84
CA PHE A 693 26.89 10.19 -7.83
C PHE A 693 27.06 8.84 -8.54
N VAL A 694 28.17 8.16 -8.27
CA VAL A 694 28.48 6.86 -8.86
C VAL A 694 28.68 5.85 -7.74
N ASN A 695 27.86 4.81 -7.73
CA ASN A 695 27.89 3.77 -6.72
C ASN A 695 27.90 2.39 -7.36
N VAL A 696 28.61 1.45 -6.74
CA VAL A 696 28.56 0.03 -7.09
C VAL A 696 28.18 -0.76 -5.85
N PHE A 697 27.09 -1.54 -5.93
CA PHE A 697 26.59 -2.33 -4.82
C PHE A 697 26.88 -3.81 -5.08
N VAL A 698 27.62 -4.41 -4.16
CA VAL A 698 28.05 -5.82 -4.24
C VAL A 698 27.45 -6.58 -3.06
N PRO A 699 26.37 -7.34 -3.28
CA PRO A 699 25.82 -8.21 -2.23
C PRO A 699 26.66 -9.47 -2.09
N ASP A 700 26.94 -9.87 -0.85
CA ASP A 700 27.74 -11.05 -0.53
C ASP A 700 27.14 -11.82 0.67
N GLY A 701 27.55 -13.07 0.86
CA GLY A 701 27.13 -13.89 2.01
C GLY A 701 25.89 -14.74 1.74
N ALA A 702 25.30 -15.24 2.82
CA ALA A 702 24.19 -16.21 2.78
C ALA A 702 24.50 -17.49 1.97
N GLY A 703 25.76 -17.98 2.03
CA GLY A 703 26.21 -19.17 1.31
C GLY A 703 26.52 -18.93 -0.18
N ILE A 704 26.49 -17.70 -0.64
CA ILE A 704 26.87 -17.32 -2.01
C ILE A 704 27.94 -16.24 -1.94
N GLU A 705 29.19 -16.64 -2.15
CA GLU A 705 30.30 -15.69 -2.22
C GLU A 705 30.31 -14.99 -3.57
N ASN A 706 30.37 -13.67 -3.54
CA ASN A 706 30.53 -12.88 -4.76
C ASN A 706 31.98 -12.98 -5.26
N ASP A 707 32.17 -12.83 -6.57
CA ASP A 707 33.49 -12.91 -7.20
C ASP A 707 34.10 -11.54 -7.51
N VAL A 708 33.43 -10.45 -7.13
CA VAL A 708 33.97 -9.08 -7.24
C VAL A 708 35.08 -8.87 -6.20
N VAL A 709 36.30 -8.61 -6.68
CA VAL A 709 37.47 -8.41 -5.81
C VAL A 709 37.94 -6.97 -5.77
N LYS A 710 37.63 -6.15 -6.79
CA LYS A 710 38.04 -4.75 -6.85
C LYS A 710 37.04 -3.93 -7.68
N VAL A 711 36.80 -2.71 -7.25
CA VAL A 711 36.04 -1.70 -7.98
C VAL A 711 36.88 -0.43 -8.09
N GLU A 712 36.94 0.14 -9.28
CA GLU A 712 37.70 1.35 -9.62
C GLU A 712 36.80 2.29 -10.45
N PHE A 713 37.08 3.58 -10.39
CA PHE A 713 36.37 4.61 -11.16
C PHE A 713 37.33 5.31 -12.11
N PRO A 714 37.60 4.73 -13.31
CA PRO A 714 38.54 5.27 -14.26
C PRO A 714 38.15 6.67 -14.74
N GLU A 715 39.17 7.51 -15.01
CA GLU A 715 38.99 8.79 -15.68
C GLU A 715 38.32 8.65 -17.04
N VAL A 716 37.33 9.46 -17.31
CA VAL A 716 36.63 9.55 -18.60
C VAL A 716 37.06 10.82 -19.31
N LYS A 717 37.50 10.70 -20.57
CA LYS A 717 37.91 11.86 -21.40
C LYS A 717 36.88 12.10 -22.49
N ASN A 718 36.35 13.33 -22.53
CA ASN A 718 35.46 13.75 -23.59
C ASN A 718 36.23 13.77 -24.96
N VAL A 719 35.60 13.30 -26.01
CA VAL A 719 36.19 13.29 -27.37
C VAL A 719 35.67 14.43 -28.26
N GLY A 720 34.66 15.15 -27.81
CA GLY A 720 34.02 16.26 -28.54
C GLY A 720 34.39 17.65 -28.01
N LYS A 721 33.82 18.66 -28.68
CA LYS A 721 33.89 20.06 -28.18
C LYS A 721 32.85 20.41 -27.13
N GLU A 722 31.78 19.64 -27.08
CA GLU A 722 30.69 19.84 -26.15
C GLU A 722 30.98 19.10 -24.85
N GLU A 723 30.66 19.73 -23.75
CA GLU A 723 30.77 19.12 -22.44
C GLU A 723 29.76 17.98 -22.27
N VAL A 724 30.22 16.83 -21.83
CA VAL A 724 29.43 15.61 -21.63
C VAL A 724 29.59 15.16 -20.18
N SER A 725 28.46 15.00 -19.47
CA SER A 725 28.49 14.32 -18.20
C SER A 725 28.73 12.83 -18.42
N SER A 726 29.76 12.31 -17.80
CA SER A 726 30.17 10.93 -18.01
C SER A 726 30.73 10.30 -16.74
N ALA A 727 30.57 8.99 -16.64
CA ALA A 727 31.14 8.18 -15.57
C ALA A 727 31.58 6.81 -16.10
N ALA A 728 32.62 6.25 -15.48
CA ALA A 728 33.05 4.90 -15.76
C ALA A 728 33.26 4.12 -14.47
N VAL A 729 32.98 2.84 -14.53
CA VAL A 729 33.21 1.86 -13.47
C VAL A 729 33.98 0.69 -14.04
N LEU A 730 35.05 0.27 -13.37
CA LEU A 730 35.81 -0.92 -13.69
C LEU A 730 35.72 -1.91 -12.52
N VAL A 731 35.08 -3.05 -12.76
CA VAL A 731 34.94 -4.13 -11.77
C VAL A 731 35.86 -5.26 -12.15
N THR A 732 36.71 -5.70 -11.21
CA THR A 732 37.60 -6.85 -11.37
C THR A 732 37.06 -8.06 -10.62
N HIS A 733 36.98 -9.19 -11.28
CA HIS A 733 36.53 -10.47 -10.74
C HIS A 733 37.71 -11.35 -10.29
N ALA A 734 37.43 -12.30 -9.43
CA ALA A 734 38.43 -13.23 -8.88
C ALA A 734 39.14 -14.09 -9.95
N ASP A 735 38.50 -14.32 -11.09
CA ASP A 735 39.05 -15.03 -12.23
C ASP A 735 39.95 -14.15 -13.12
N GLY A 736 40.08 -12.86 -12.78
CA GLY A 736 40.84 -11.88 -13.52
C GLY A 736 40.09 -11.16 -14.65
N ASN A 737 38.85 -11.55 -14.94
CA ASN A 737 38.00 -10.81 -15.88
C ASN A 737 37.69 -9.42 -15.31
N ARG A 738 37.49 -8.46 -16.19
CA ARG A 738 37.15 -7.08 -15.80
C ARG A 738 35.97 -6.60 -16.62
N ASP A 739 35.02 -6.02 -15.94
CA ASP A 739 33.87 -5.39 -16.57
C ASP A 739 34.03 -3.87 -16.54
N LEU A 740 34.08 -3.27 -17.73
CA LEU A 740 34.09 -1.82 -17.89
C LEU A 740 32.71 -1.33 -18.29
N ILE A 741 32.10 -0.54 -17.40
CA ILE A 741 30.81 0.12 -17.60
C ILE A 741 31.04 1.61 -17.82
N VAL A 742 30.46 2.16 -18.87
CA VAL A 742 30.60 3.58 -19.23
C VAL A 742 29.21 4.17 -19.45
N SER A 743 28.93 5.29 -18.81
CA SER A 743 27.67 6.02 -18.97
C SER A 743 27.90 7.48 -19.33
N THR A 744 27.06 8.00 -20.22
CA THR A 744 27.00 9.42 -20.55
C THR A 744 25.58 9.95 -20.38
N ASP A 745 25.39 11.26 -20.45
CA ASP A 745 24.10 11.92 -20.28
C ASP A 745 23.27 12.00 -21.57
N ARG A 746 23.84 11.65 -22.75
CA ARG A 746 23.15 11.73 -24.05
C ARG A 746 23.66 10.75 -25.11
N LYS A 747 22.79 10.44 -26.06
CA LYS A 747 22.99 9.37 -27.06
C LYS A 747 24.13 9.62 -28.06
N ASP A 748 24.43 10.87 -28.35
CA ASP A 748 25.46 11.27 -29.32
C ASP A 748 26.83 11.52 -28.69
N ALA A 749 26.90 11.41 -27.36
CA ALA A 749 28.15 11.61 -26.62
C ALA A 749 29.22 10.61 -27.01
N LYS A 750 30.47 11.09 -27.15
CA LYS A 750 31.66 10.25 -27.37
C LYS A 750 32.67 10.50 -26.27
N VAL A 751 33.09 9.42 -25.64
CA VAL A 751 34.06 9.48 -24.53
C VAL A 751 35.16 8.42 -24.73
N ARG A 752 36.29 8.64 -24.08
CA ARG A 752 37.41 7.69 -24.09
C ARG A 752 37.73 7.26 -22.67
N VAL A 753 37.77 5.95 -22.43
CA VAL A 753 38.10 5.34 -21.12
C VAL A 753 39.12 4.23 -21.37
N LEU A 754 40.22 4.18 -20.61
CA LEU A 754 41.27 3.17 -20.73
C LEU A 754 41.74 2.93 -22.19
N GLY A 755 41.82 4.03 -22.97
CA GLY A 755 42.27 3.99 -24.37
C GLY A 755 41.20 3.56 -25.40
N ARG A 756 40.00 3.14 -24.95
CA ARG A 756 38.88 2.75 -25.83
C ARG A 756 37.90 3.91 -25.97
N THR A 757 37.26 4.03 -27.13
CA THR A 757 36.22 5.04 -27.38
C THR A 757 34.84 4.39 -27.30
N PHE A 758 33.93 5.07 -26.57
CA PHE A 758 32.54 4.66 -26.40
C PHE A 758 31.61 5.75 -26.91
N THR A 759 30.46 5.36 -27.41
CA THR A 759 29.41 6.28 -27.89
C THR A 759 28.06 5.85 -27.28
N GLY A 760 27.24 6.81 -26.94
CA GLY A 760 25.86 6.55 -26.41
C GLY A 760 25.76 6.66 -24.90
N LEU A 761 24.54 6.44 -24.43
CA LEU A 761 24.18 6.61 -23.01
C LEU A 761 24.80 5.55 -22.11
N PHE A 762 24.93 4.33 -22.61
CA PHE A 762 25.40 3.19 -21.83
C PHE A 762 26.23 2.23 -22.68
N ASN A 763 27.32 1.76 -22.12
CA ASN A 763 28.14 0.71 -22.69
C ASN A 763 28.67 -0.18 -21.56
N ALA A 764 28.70 -1.49 -21.80
CA ALA A 764 29.31 -2.47 -20.92
C ALA A 764 30.17 -3.44 -21.72
N VAL A 765 31.41 -3.67 -21.30
CA VAL A 765 32.37 -4.52 -22.00
C VAL A 765 33.14 -5.36 -20.98
N ARG A 766 33.17 -6.67 -21.19
CA ARG A 766 34.09 -7.59 -20.48
C ARG A 766 35.45 -7.64 -21.16
N MET A 767 36.53 -7.46 -20.39
CA MET A 767 37.90 -7.38 -20.83
C MET A 767 38.73 -8.53 -20.27
#